data_6d7132e1229334c3714c8168f68161d1
#
_entry.id   6d7132e1229334c3714c8168f68161d1
#
_cell.length_a   1.000
_cell.length_b   1.000
_cell.length_c   1.000
_cell.angle_alpha   90.00
_cell.angle_beta   90.00
_cell.angle_gamma   90.00
#
_symmetry.space_group_name_H-M   'P 1'
#
loop_
_entity.id
_entity.type
_entity.pdbx_description
1 polymer ?
#
loop_
_entity_poly.entity_id
_entity_poly.type
_entity_poly.pdbx_seq_one_letter_code
_entity_poly.pdbx_strand_id
1 'polypeptide(L)'
;MDTFPASSQLFLPTDKRNPAFSIYLSPDETSLLVFYGLELFDTVPNVREHHAFKMFVGRLYNAKFRVESLEVAFDVDRKTIATWGKALLSPDPAVLERAMLGRRALVKRSALLDNYVHLRWIELRDRKLPNFRLALAQDVFAIFGIELSGETLRQIHLSRVQPDAQPDAQPDAQLDAQLDAQLDAQAKRVVAAQPLEDQTCFSTSPATSPLHVAQESGTALNGAPSVSDATQPIAPASNLTPPNSPIAPQSRPLQQMHRWDPAPGEARLCDHVGSLIFASALGTLANATQPPEPILGQWLAGILLGAVNVEQTKYLNWDNLRILLGHGLRHTGPQREQLTRLASAPGSIDALLRWNLQQVQHPTTANDFYYDPHTSQYTGAQAVLKGWCANIRWADKLINSDYIHTTSGQPIYFECTDNFEDLRTRFLPLIKRMRNSLQLDTTRKLTIVVDRGIYSNEVFSAISAEPHLHIITWEKGYQAISDAQWNALVEQHSVSKSHGEHSYQRTRNERSDVLNYSFSYIHRPWSKNPALKQIIVCATNPQGKITQVSILSDDHERPSQQSVQLIFQRWVQENDFKYLDKHFGINQLTSYRSTPYAQLRNALEDRQIANPHYSALSKQGVKLRAKKASLLLAAHNAAQREVQRQQRLKELQEASRNQSESTPENTEQLEASKERRKEQESSKRHHQYRAKSEEQISSIESEIEVIEQAKEETERTVSRIDTLIEDGMVRMDLGNKTLMDTLKIIARNQFYRSLHPFQEAYNNRRDDHDHYRELTQCDGVLKWTGEEIEVHLMPRVNYEPKLAGIIKEHLARLNATGLTLPDGSGRKLRLLLTSREQVSVQVASPPSEE
;
A
#
# COMPACT_ATOMS: atom_id res chain seq x y z
N MET A 1 -31.40 20.29 42.38
CA MET A 1 -31.02 21.33 41.40
C MET A 1 -29.74 21.95 41.94
N ASP A 2 -28.62 21.35 41.58
CA ASP A 2 -27.31 21.88 41.96
C ASP A 2 -27.05 23.10 41.07
N THR A 3 -27.17 24.27 41.68
CA THR A 3 -26.91 25.57 41.06
C THR A 3 -25.45 25.60 40.60
N PHE A 4 -25.23 26.09 39.39
CA PHE A 4 -23.87 26.41 38.89
C PHE A 4 -23.07 27.08 40.02
N PRO A 5 -21.87 26.60 40.31
CA PRO A 5 -21.04 27.29 41.28
C PRO A 5 -20.71 28.68 40.73
N ALA A 6 -21.12 29.73 41.48
CA ALA A 6 -21.07 31.13 41.05
C ALA A 6 -19.68 31.70 40.69
N SER A 7 -18.63 30.87 40.76
CA SER A 7 -17.22 31.20 40.50
C SER A 7 -16.55 30.39 39.42
N SER A 8 -17.27 29.58 38.67
CA SER A 8 -16.66 28.73 37.64
C SER A 8 -16.39 29.51 36.36
N GLN A 9 -15.16 29.51 35.87
CA GLN A 9 -14.73 30.21 34.65
C GLN A 9 -14.97 29.29 33.42
N LEU A 10 -15.58 29.83 32.36
CA LEU A 10 -15.75 29.12 31.10
C LEU A 10 -14.38 28.79 30.51
N PHE A 11 -14.07 27.48 30.40
CA PHE A 11 -12.77 27.00 29.97
C PHE A 11 -12.68 26.82 28.46
N LEU A 12 -13.74 26.29 27.84
CA LEU A 12 -13.80 26.12 26.40
C LEU A 12 -15.05 26.79 25.84
N PRO A 13 -14.95 27.71 24.86
CA PRO A 13 -16.11 28.31 24.18
C PRO A 13 -16.97 27.23 23.54
N THR A 14 -18.27 27.39 23.61
CA THR A 14 -19.26 26.52 22.99
C THR A 14 -18.99 26.41 21.47
N ASP A 15 -18.82 25.21 20.94
CA ASP A 15 -18.71 24.99 19.51
C ASP A 15 -20.13 25.00 18.90
N LYS A 16 -20.30 25.73 17.79
CA LYS A 16 -21.58 25.78 17.04
C LYS A 16 -22.11 24.40 16.63
N ARG A 17 -21.22 23.39 16.57
CA ARG A 17 -21.57 22.00 16.23
C ARG A 17 -22.10 21.19 17.42
N ASN A 18 -21.75 21.61 18.62
CA ASN A 18 -22.15 20.96 19.87
C ASN A 18 -22.60 22.02 20.90
N PRO A 19 -23.69 22.77 20.62
CA PRO A 19 -24.07 23.94 21.40
C PRO A 19 -24.52 23.59 22.82
N ALA A 20 -24.82 22.32 23.11
CA ALA A 20 -25.23 21.86 24.42
C ALA A 20 -24.03 21.56 25.35
N PHE A 21 -22.83 21.45 24.82
CA PHE A 21 -21.64 21.16 25.61
C PHE A 21 -20.95 22.45 26.08
N SER A 22 -20.65 22.55 27.37
CA SER A 22 -19.83 23.60 27.95
C SER A 22 -18.84 23.01 28.97
N ILE A 23 -17.65 23.61 29.06
CA ILE A 23 -16.60 23.15 29.94
C ILE A 23 -16.16 24.33 30.79
N TYR A 24 -16.19 24.14 32.09
CA TYR A 24 -15.80 25.14 33.09
C TYR A 24 -14.62 24.63 33.91
N LEU A 25 -13.79 25.56 34.34
CA LEU A 25 -12.72 25.25 35.29
C LEU A 25 -13.32 25.32 36.71
N SER A 26 -13.02 24.32 37.54
CA SER A 26 -13.45 24.33 38.96
C SER A 26 -12.82 25.50 39.72
N PRO A 27 -13.44 25.99 40.80
CA PRO A 27 -12.91 27.13 41.53
C PRO A 27 -11.50 26.94 42.12
N ASP A 28 -11.14 25.69 42.38
CA ASP A 28 -9.81 25.27 42.87
C ASP A 28 -8.78 24.97 41.73
N GLU A 29 -9.20 25.16 40.47
CA GLU A 29 -8.43 24.90 39.23
C GLU A 29 -7.96 23.45 39.06
N THR A 30 -8.38 22.53 39.92
CA THR A 30 -7.93 21.12 39.92
C THR A 30 -8.66 20.25 38.90
N SER A 31 -9.88 20.67 38.52
CA SER A 31 -10.76 19.87 37.69
C SER A 31 -11.49 20.66 36.61
N LEU A 32 -11.79 19.99 35.50
CA LEU A 32 -12.64 20.49 34.43
C LEU A 32 -14.04 19.95 34.62
N LEU A 33 -15.03 20.82 34.78
CA LEU A 33 -16.44 20.48 34.92
C LEU A 33 -17.10 20.49 33.55
N VAL A 34 -17.58 19.35 33.08
CA VAL A 34 -18.17 19.16 31.76
C VAL A 34 -19.69 19.14 31.90
N PHE A 35 -20.39 20.07 31.27
CA PHE A 35 -21.84 20.16 31.26
C PHE A 35 -22.44 19.82 29.90
N TYR A 36 -23.57 19.16 29.90
CA TYR A 36 -24.44 19.00 28.73
C TYR A 36 -25.78 19.67 29.04
N GLY A 37 -26.01 20.83 28.45
CA GLY A 37 -27.09 21.72 28.88
C GLY A 37 -26.83 22.27 30.27
N LEU A 38 -27.73 21.95 31.23
CA LEU A 38 -27.65 22.34 32.64
C LEU A 38 -27.16 21.22 33.55
N GLU A 39 -26.93 20.01 33.02
CA GLU A 39 -26.49 18.85 33.80
C GLU A 39 -24.98 18.72 33.80
N LEU A 40 -24.38 18.48 34.96
CA LEU A 40 -22.97 18.10 35.07
C LEU A 40 -22.82 16.68 34.53
N PHE A 41 -22.16 16.57 33.38
CA PHE A 41 -21.99 15.31 32.65
C PHE A 41 -20.76 14.52 33.11
N ASP A 42 -19.64 15.22 33.38
CA ASP A 42 -18.39 14.57 33.79
C ASP A 42 -17.49 15.59 34.52
N THR A 43 -16.59 15.06 35.37
CA THR A 43 -15.53 15.84 36.02
C THR A 43 -14.19 15.23 35.72
N VAL A 44 -13.32 15.98 35.03
CA VAL A 44 -12.04 15.51 34.58
C VAL A 44 -10.88 16.23 35.27
N PRO A 45 -9.88 15.51 35.81
CA PRO A 45 -8.73 16.16 36.43
C PRO A 45 -8.03 17.10 35.44
N ASN A 46 -7.75 18.34 35.86
CA ASN A 46 -7.02 19.32 35.06
C ASN A 46 -5.50 19.11 35.16
N VAL A 47 -5.05 17.89 34.89
CA VAL A 47 -3.63 17.48 34.94
C VAL A 47 -3.26 16.80 33.63
N ARG A 48 -2.37 17.39 32.85
CA ARG A 48 -1.96 16.94 31.51
C ARG A 48 -1.47 15.48 31.47
N GLU A 49 -0.75 15.04 32.48
CA GLU A 49 -0.18 13.70 32.55
C GLU A 49 -1.24 12.67 32.89
N HIS A 50 -2.37 13.08 33.45
CA HIS A 50 -3.42 12.18 33.86
C HIS A 50 -4.13 11.56 32.64
N HIS A 51 -4.31 10.25 32.66
CA HIS A 51 -4.91 9.52 31.52
C HIS A 51 -6.33 9.98 31.19
N ALA A 52 -7.15 10.30 32.21
CA ALA A 52 -8.52 10.80 31.98
C ALA A 52 -8.52 12.14 31.23
N PHE A 53 -7.59 13.06 31.52
CA PHE A 53 -7.42 14.30 30.79
C PHE A 53 -7.08 14.03 29.30
N LYS A 54 -6.09 13.18 29.03
CA LYS A 54 -5.70 12.81 27.65
C LYS A 54 -6.86 12.14 26.89
N MET A 55 -7.58 11.23 27.54
CA MET A 55 -8.78 10.60 26.96
C MET A 55 -9.87 11.62 26.66
N PHE A 56 -10.11 12.55 27.55
CA PHE A 56 -11.11 13.59 27.37
C PHE A 56 -10.78 14.50 26.19
N VAL A 57 -9.57 15.06 26.12
CA VAL A 57 -9.11 15.90 25.00
C VAL A 57 -9.14 15.11 23.67
N GLY A 58 -8.73 13.85 23.68
CA GLY A 58 -8.81 12.97 22.51
C GLY A 58 -10.25 12.71 22.05
N ARG A 59 -11.22 12.57 22.98
CA ARG A 59 -12.65 12.45 22.66
C ARG A 59 -13.22 13.73 22.05
N LEU A 60 -12.85 14.92 22.57
CA LEU A 60 -13.23 16.20 21.97
C LEU A 60 -12.72 16.33 20.53
N TYR A 61 -11.48 15.89 20.27
CA TYR A 61 -10.93 15.83 18.92
C TYR A 61 -11.74 14.92 18.00
N ASN A 62 -12.11 13.73 18.46
CA ASN A 62 -12.93 12.78 17.69
C ASN A 62 -14.37 13.29 17.51
N ALA A 63 -14.90 14.06 18.45
CA ALA A 63 -16.18 14.76 18.32
C ALA A 63 -16.13 15.97 17.39
N LYS A 64 -14.98 16.19 16.69
CA LYS A 64 -14.81 17.24 15.66
C LYS A 64 -14.83 18.68 16.20
N PHE A 65 -14.44 18.87 17.46
CA PHE A 65 -14.10 20.22 17.93
C PHE A 65 -12.92 20.77 17.13
N ARG A 66 -12.86 22.09 16.99
CA ARG A 66 -11.76 22.75 16.27
C ARG A 66 -10.44 22.52 16.98
N VAL A 67 -9.47 21.95 16.28
CA VAL A 67 -8.16 21.61 16.88
C VAL A 67 -7.46 22.85 17.42
N GLU A 68 -7.58 23.99 16.72
CA GLU A 68 -7.05 25.27 17.16
C GLU A 68 -7.62 25.72 18.51
N SER A 69 -8.92 25.52 18.73
CA SER A 69 -9.58 25.86 20.00
C SER A 69 -9.11 24.94 21.13
N LEU A 70 -8.91 23.64 20.81
CA LEU A 70 -8.39 22.66 21.79
C LEU A 70 -6.92 22.96 22.14
N GLU A 71 -6.11 23.33 21.17
CA GLU A 71 -4.70 23.69 21.36
C GLU A 71 -4.57 24.88 22.32
N VAL A 72 -5.35 25.94 22.10
CA VAL A 72 -5.35 27.14 22.93
C VAL A 72 -5.92 26.86 24.33
N ALA A 73 -7.03 26.14 24.43
CA ALA A 73 -7.71 25.90 25.71
C ALA A 73 -6.91 24.96 26.62
N PHE A 74 -6.34 23.89 26.06
CA PHE A 74 -5.64 22.87 26.85
C PHE A 74 -4.11 23.04 26.84
N ASP A 75 -3.58 24.03 26.10
CA ASP A 75 -2.16 24.25 25.91
C ASP A 75 -1.39 22.96 25.56
N VAL A 76 -1.93 22.19 24.60
CA VAL A 76 -1.39 20.93 24.08
C VAL A 76 -1.27 21.01 22.58
N ASP A 77 -0.12 20.65 22.04
CA ASP A 77 0.13 20.75 20.59
C ASP A 77 -0.80 19.87 19.75
N ARG A 78 -1.09 20.31 18.52
CA ARG A 78 -2.04 19.65 17.59
C ARG A 78 -1.70 18.20 17.30
N LYS A 79 -0.41 17.86 17.22
CA LYS A 79 0.03 16.48 16.92
C LYS A 79 -0.26 15.57 18.09
N THR A 80 -0.06 16.05 19.30
CA THR A 80 -0.37 15.33 20.55
C THR A 80 -1.87 15.11 20.70
N ILE A 81 -2.70 16.15 20.49
CA ILE A 81 -4.17 16.03 20.49
C ILE A 81 -4.64 14.98 19.46
N ALA A 82 -4.12 15.08 18.21
CA ALA A 82 -4.46 14.12 17.17
C ALA A 82 -3.98 12.69 17.47
N THR A 83 -2.83 12.54 18.14
CA THR A 83 -2.30 11.24 18.58
C THR A 83 -3.22 10.61 19.61
N TRP A 84 -3.68 11.37 20.62
CA TRP A 84 -4.62 10.88 21.63
C TRP A 84 -5.96 10.50 21.00
N GLY A 85 -6.50 11.33 20.09
CA GLY A 85 -7.74 11.03 19.39
C GLY A 85 -7.65 9.76 18.53
N LYS A 86 -6.58 9.59 17.77
CA LYS A 86 -6.36 8.38 16.96
C LYS A 86 -6.17 7.13 17.82
N ALA A 87 -5.47 7.25 18.96
CA ALA A 87 -5.27 6.12 19.87
C ALA A 87 -6.58 5.61 20.47
N LEU A 88 -7.54 6.51 20.75
CA LEU A 88 -8.88 6.14 21.24
C LEU A 88 -9.72 5.36 20.20
N LEU A 89 -9.41 5.49 18.93
CA LEU A 89 -10.07 4.76 17.83
C LEU A 89 -9.29 3.51 17.39
N SER A 90 -8.12 3.27 17.99
CA SER A 90 -7.29 2.11 17.67
C SER A 90 -7.91 0.83 18.25
N PRO A 91 -7.99 -0.25 17.47
CA PRO A 91 -8.39 -1.56 17.97
C PRO A 91 -7.28 -2.23 18.81
N ASP A 92 -6.06 -1.70 18.79
CA ASP A 92 -4.91 -2.24 19.53
C ASP A 92 -4.81 -1.57 20.93
N PRO A 93 -5.05 -2.34 22.00
CA PRO A 93 -4.95 -1.83 23.38
C PRO A 93 -3.56 -1.26 23.72
N ALA A 94 -2.49 -1.79 23.13
CA ALA A 94 -1.12 -1.32 23.37
C ALA A 94 -0.89 0.09 22.83
N VAL A 95 -1.55 0.47 21.72
CA VAL A 95 -1.52 1.83 21.16
C VAL A 95 -2.22 2.79 22.09
N LEU A 96 -3.39 2.40 22.62
CA LEU A 96 -4.16 3.20 23.58
C LEU A 96 -3.37 3.38 24.88
N GLU A 97 -2.86 2.29 25.45
CA GLU A 97 -2.06 2.32 26.69
C GLU A 97 -0.84 3.24 26.54
N ARG A 98 -0.09 3.13 25.44
CA ARG A 98 1.09 3.95 25.16
C ARG A 98 0.76 5.43 25.02
N ALA A 99 -0.35 5.77 24.37
CA ALA A 99 -0.77 7.15 24.19
C ALA A 99 -1.28 7.80 25.48
N MET A 100 -2.02 7.05 26.30
CA MET A 100 -2.67 7.55 27.52
C MET A 100 -1.73 7.58 28.73
N LEU A 101 -0.99 6.50 28.97
CA LEU A 101 -0.05 6.41 30.10
C LEU A 101 1.33 7.02 29.78
N GLY A 102 1.57 7.38 28.52
CA GLY A 102 2.87 7.83 28.06
C GLY A 102 3.85 6.65 27.92
N ARG A 103 5.07 6.93 27.54
CA ARG A 103 6.15 5.96 27.72
C ARG A 103 6.27 5.76 29.21
N ARG A 104 5.93 4.59 29.74
CA ARG A 104 6.25 4.24 31.12
C ARG A 104 7.70 4.62 31.33
N ALA A 105 7.97 5.50 32.32
CA ALA A 105 9.32 5.81 32.76
C ALA A 105 10.02 4.46 32.86
N LEU A 106 11.07 4.26 32.08
CA LEU A 106 11.65 2.95 31.79
C LEU A 106 11.78 2.13 33.09
N VAL A 107 10.83 1.28 33.39
CA VAL A 107 10.88 0.27 34.48
C VAL A 107 12.12 -0.63 34.32
N LYS A 108 12.74 -0.62 33.13
CA LYS A 108 13.94 -1.35 32.76
C LYS A 108 15.24 -0.60 33.09
N ARG A 109 15.21 0.68 33.49
CA ARG A 109 16.41 1.48 33.73
C ARG A 109 16.86 1.39 35.19
N SER A 110 18.04 0.82 35.41
CA SER A 110 18.69 0.77 36.73
C SER A 110 20.01 1.54 36.68
N ALA A 111 20.48 2.01 37.82
CA ALA A 111 21.77 2.69 37.91
C ALA A 111 22.92 1.79 37.42
N LEU A 112 22.79 0.45 37.58
CA LEU A 112 23.74 -0.51 37.10
C LEU A 112 23.76 -0.58 35.58
N LEU A 113 22.57 -0.60 34.95
CA LEU A 113 22.43 -0.57 33.50
C LEU A 113 22.98 0.73 32.90
N ASP A 114 22.68 1.87 33.51
CA ASP A 114 23.11 3.17 33.05
C ASP A 114 24.65 3.29 33.12
N ASN A 115 25.27 2.81 34.18
CA ASN A 115 26.73 2.78 34.32
C ASN A 115 27.36 1.83 33.30
N TYR A 116 26.80 0.63 33.10
CA TYR A 116 27.26 -0.31 32.11
C TYR A 116 27.23 0.29 30.70
N VAL A 117 26.08 0.85 30.30
CA VAL A 117 25.92 1.47 28.98
C VAL A 117 26.90 2.60 28.78
N HIS A 118 27.14 3.45 29.80
CA HIS A 118 28.07 4.57 29.72
C HIS A 118 29.52 4.11 29.51
N LEU A 119 30.00 3.17 30.33
CA LEU A 119 31.37 2.66 30.25
C LEU A 119 31.60 1.87 28.94
N ARG A 120 30.64 1.02 28.58
CA ARG A 120 30.76 0.19 27.38
C ARG A 120 30.60 1.00 26.09
N TRP A 121 29.83 2.10 26.12
CA TRP A 121 29.75 3.05 25.03
C TRP A 121 31.13 3.67 24.73
N ILE A 122 31.84 4.12 25.75
CA ILE A 122 33.19 4.71 25.60
C ILE A 122 34.16 3.65 25.04
N GLU A 123 34.18 2.46 25.63
CA GLU A 123 35.06 1.38 25.20
C GLU A 123 34.85 0.97 23.73
N LEU A 124 33.60 0.74 23.32
CA LEU A 124 33.28 0.32 21.94
C LEU A 124 33.53 1.44 20.92
N ARG A 125 33.29 2.68 21.31
CA ARG A 125 33.60 3.85 20.47
C ARG A 125 35.10 4.01 20.27
N ASP A 126 35.89 3.88 21.33
CA ASP A 126 37.33 4.06 21.27
C ASP A 126 38.04 2.91 20.51
N ARG A 127 37.42 1.74 20.47
CA ARG A 127 37.85 0.61 19.60
C ARG A 127 37.49 0.83 18.11
N LYS A 128 36.81 1.93 17.75
CA LYS A 128 36.39 2.29 16.38
C LYS A 128 35.62 1.18 15.66
N LEU A 129 34.83 0.39 16.39
CA LEU A 129 34.03 -0.69 15.80
C LEU A 129 32.91 -0.12 14.91
N PRO A 130 32.76 -0.55 13.65
CA PRO A 130 31.63 -0.20 12.83
C PRO A 130 30.34 -0.69 13.49
N ASN A 131 29.30 0.13 13.54
CA ASN A 131 28.01 -0.20 14.18
C ASN A 131 28.08 -0.51 15.69
N PHE A 132 29.02 0.10 16.43
CA PHE A 132 29.20 -0.14 17.86
C PHE A 132 27.93 -0.02 18.70
N ARG A 133 26.92 0.79 18.26
CA ARG A 133 25.62 0.91 18.94
C ARG A 133 24.80 -0.38 18.86
N LEU A 134 24.91 -1.12 17.75
CA LEU A 134 24.26 -2.41 17.60
C LEU A 134 24.96 -3.46 18.50
N ALA A 135 26.28 -3.47 18.53
CA ALA A 135 27.05 -4.33 19.42
C ALA A 135 26.72 -4.04 20.89
N LEU A 136 26.63 -2.77 21.27
CA LEU A 136 26.20 -2.37 22.62
C LEU A 136 24.77 -2.81 22.94
N ALA A 137 23.85 -2.74 21.99
CA ALA A 137 22.47 -3.21 22.19
C ALA A 137 22.44 -4.75 22.41
N GLN A 138 23.25 -5.48 21.68
CA GLN A 138 23.41 -6.93 21.85
C GLN A 138 24.03 -7.29 23.22
N ASP A 139 25.07 -6.57 23.63
CA ASP A 139 25.72 -6.76 24.94
C ASP A 139 24.73 -6.48 26.09
N VAL A 140 23.93 -5.38 25.98
CA VAL A 140 22.90 -5.04 26.97
C VAL A 140 21.81 -6.12 27.03
N PHE A 141 21.39 -6.63 25.87
CA PHE A 141 20.44 -7.72 25.83
C PHE A 141 20.98 -9.01 26.46
N ALA A 142 22.23 -9.36 26.14
CA ALA A 142 22.86 -10.57 26.66
C ALA A 142 23.02 -10.54 28.20
N ILE A 143 23.36 -9.37 28.77
CA ILE A 143 23.67 -9.23 30.20
C ILE A 143 22.43 -8.93 31.04
N PHE A 144 21.54 -8.05 30.55
CA PHE A 144 20.40 -7.55 31.30
C PHE A 144 19.04 -8.11 30.84
N GLY A 145 19.00 -8.85 29.70
CA GLY A 145 17.76 -9.32 29.08
C GLY A 145 16.86 -8.18 28.57
N ILE A 146 17.42 -6.97 28.34
CA ILE A 146 16.66 -5.76 28.02
C ILE A 146 17.01 -5.32 26.60
N GLU A 147 16.01 -5.24 25.73
CA GLU A 147 16.17 -4.73 24.37
C GLU A 147 16.07 -3.19 24.39
N LEU A 148 17.13 -2.50 23.98
CA LEU A 148 17.20 -1.04 23.89
C LEU A 148 17.61 -0.60 22.48
N SER A 149 16.96 0.45 21.98
CA SER A 149 17.35 1.05 20.71
C SER A 149 18.70 1.79 20.79
N GLY A 150 19.43 1.88 19.69
CA GLY A 150 20.69 2.61 19.63
C GLY A 150 20.57 4.08 20.05
N GLU A 151 19.41 4.71 19.83
CA GLU A 151 19.13 6.07 20.31
C GLU A 151 18.87 6.11 21.82
N THR A 152 18.19 5.13 22.38
CA THR A 152 18.02 5.03 23.85
C THR A 152 19.35 4.84 24.55
N LEU A 153 20.25 4.03 24.01
CA LEU A 153 21.60 3.85 24.52
C LEU A 153 22.43 5.14 24.47
N ARG A 154 22.27 5.94 23.40
CA ARG A 154 22.89 7.25 23.27
C ARG A 154 22.38 8.22 24.34
N GLN A 155 21.08 8.26 24.58
CA GLN A 155 20.47 9.13 25.60
C GLN A 155 20.94 8.74 27.02
N ILE A 156 21.08 7.47 27.32
CA ILE A 156 21.64 6.99 28.60
C ILE A 156 23.08 7.47 28.76
N HIS A 157 23.91 7.33 27.73
CA HIS A 157 25.29 7.79 27.76
C HIS A 157 25.36 9.32 27.99
N LEU A 158 24.58 10.12 27.21
CA LEU A 158 24.57 11.57 27.33
C LEU A 158 24.12 12.08 28.71
N SER A 159 23.11 11.39 29.30
CA SER A 159 22.63 11.75 30.65
C SER A 159 23.67 11.56 31.76
N ARG A 160 24.74 10.81 31.49
CA ARG A 160 25.88 10.61 32.43
C ARG A 160 27.08 11.54 32.16
N VAL A 161 27.20 12.05 30.95
CA VAL A 161 28.26 12.98 30.57
C VAL A 161 27.96 14.39 31.09
N GLN A 162 26.68 14.76 31.24
CA GLN A 162 26.21 16.06 31.74
C GLN A 162 25.21 15.88 32.89
N PRO A 163 25.64 15.65 34.14
CA PRO A 163 24.71 15.43 35.24
C PRO A 163 23.95 16.70 35.70
N ASP A 164 24.35 17.93 35.30
CA ASP A 164 23.81 19.20 35.82
C ASP A 164 23.20 20.13 34.77
N ALA A 165 22.91 19.67 33.54
CA ALA A 165 22.20 20.48 32.57
C ALA A 165 20.69 20.28 32.73
N GLN A 166 20.04 21.33 33.28
CA GLN A 166 18.58 21.47 33.21
C GLN A 166 18.07 21.36 31.75
N PRO A 167 16.81 20.90 31.52
CA PRO A 167 16.31 20.58 30.17
C PRO A 167 15.93 21.79 29.31
N ASP A 168 16.66 22.94 29.41
CA ASP A 168 16.40 24.15 28.64
C ASP A 168 17.55 24.49 27.70
N ALA A 169 17.97 23.57 26.82
CA ALA A 169 18.85 23.91 25.70
C ALA A 169 18.63 22.96 24.53
N GLN A 170 17.62 23.23 23.72
CA GLN A 170 17.60 22.86 22.33
C GLN A 170 17.95 24.07 21.47
N PRO A 171 19.23 24.29 21.11
CA PRO A 171 19.53 25.04 19.90
C PRO A 171 20.30 24.27 18.83
N ASP A 172 21.03 23.19 19.16
CA ASP A 172 22.00 22.64 18.20
C ASP A 172 21.40 21.62 17.22
N ALA A 173 20.36 20.89 17.60
CA ALA A 173 19.73 19.94 16.70
C ALA A 173 18.85 20.61 15.60
N GLN A 174 18.37 21.84 15.86
CA GLN A 174 17.64 22.61 14.84
C GLN A 174 18.61 23.33 13.88
N LEU A 175 19.78 23.70 14.35
CA LEU A 175 20.78 24.31 13.50
C LEU A 175 21.38 23.31 12.50
N ASP A 176 21.69 22.11 12.95
CA ASP A 176 22.18 21.03 12.08
C ASP A 176 21.12 20.58 11.07
N ALA A 177 19.85 20.47 11.48
CA ALA A 177 18.76 20.13 10.56
C ALA A 177 18.43 21.26 9.57
N GLN A 178 18.63 22.53 9.96
CA GLN A 178 18.49 23.67 9.05
C GLN A 178 19.69 23.82 8.11
N LEU A 179 20.89 23.48 8.57
CA LEU A 179 22.10 23.48 7.74
C LEU A 179 22.05 22.36 6.70
N ASP A 180 21.62 21.16 7.09
CA ASP A 180 21.42 20.03 6.18
C ASP A 180 20.31 20.31 5.14
N ALA A 181 19.21 20.95 5.53
CA ALA A 181 18.15 21.34 4.62
C ALA A 181 18.57 22.47 3.66
N GLN A 182 19.42 23.40 4.11
CA GLN A 182 19.97 24.46 3.26
C GLN A 182 21.05 23.94 2.30
N LEU A 183 21.89 23.01 2.74
CA LEU A 183 22.88 22.34 1.91
C LEU A 183 22.24 21.45 0.83
N ASP A 184 21.15 20.76 1.16
CA ASP A 184 20.39 19.95 0.20
C ASP A 184 19.63 20.81 -0.84
N ALA A 185 19.15 21.99 -0.42
CA ALA A 185 18.55 22.98 -1.31
C ALA A 185 19.58 23.67 -2.21
N GLN A 186 20.79 23.92 -1.72
CA GLN A 186 21.89 24.48 -2.51
C GLN A 186 22.49 23.46 -3.48
N ALA A 187 22.64 22.20 -3.07
CA ALA A 187 23.08 21.12 -3.94
C ALA A 187 22.09 20.90 -5.10
N LYS A 188 20.79 20.99 -4.84
CA LYS A 188 19.75 20.93 -5.88
C LYS A 188 19.77 22.13 -6.84
N ARG A 189 20.16 23.31 -6.37
CA ARG A 189 20.32 24.51 -7.22
C ARG A 189 21.57 24.46 -8.09
N VAL A 190 22.67 23.88 -7.61
CA VAL A 190 23.92 23.72 -8.38
C VAL A 190 23.76 22.67 -9.48
N VAL A 191 23.00 21.60 -9.22
CA VAL A 191 22.67 20.58 -10.24
C VAL A 191 21.71 21.12 -11.31
N ALA A 192 20.87 22.11 -10.96
CA ALA A 192 19.95 22.76 -11.91
C ALA A 192 20.60 23.89 -12.75
N ALA A 193 21.84 24.32 -12.42
CA ALA A 193 22.51 25.42 -13.09
C ALA A 193 23.67 25.01 -14.00
N GLN A 194 23.89 23.72 -14.25
CA GLN A 194 24.84 23.29 -15.26
C GLN A 194 24.17 23.23 -16.64
N PRO A 195 24.71 23.91 -17.65
CA PRO A 195 24.24 23.81 -19.02
C PRO A 195 24.49 22.39 -19.56
N LEU A 196 23.51 21.91 -20.28
CA LEU A 196 23.60 20.70 -21.12
C LEU A 196 24.51 21.01 -22.31
N GLU A 197 25.81 20.92 -22.12
CA GLU A 197 26.75 20.78 -23.21
C GLU A 197 27.66 19.58 -22.92
N ASP A 198 27.85 18.75 -23.96
CA ASP A 198 28.67 17.54 -24.03
C ASP A 198 28.06 16.22 -23.60
N GLN A 199 27.11 15.76 -24.41
CA GLN A 199 27.05 14.35 -24.81
C GLN A 199 27.26 14.23 -26.32
N THR A 200 28.49 14.44 -26.73
CA THR A 200 28.95 13.96 -28.01
C THR A 200 29.17 12.46 -27.95
N CYS A 201 28.38 11.80 -28.73
CA CYS A 201 28.62 10.61 -29.53
C CYS A 201 29.95 9.88 -29.30
N PHE A 202 29.90 8.68 -28.80
CA PHE A 202 30.76 7.60 -29.26
C PHE A 202 29.91 6.54 -29.98
N SER A 203 29.73 6.79 -31.26
CA SER A 203 29.49 5.75 -32.24
C SER A 203 30.84 5.16 -32.60
N THR A 204 31.09 3.95 -32.24
CA THR A 204 32.06 3.09 -32.92
C THR A 204 31.33 1.86 -33.39
N SER A 205 30.90 1.95 -34.62
CA SER A 205 30.81 0.78 -35.50
C SER A 205 32.19 0.32 -35.87
N PRO A 206 32.45 -0.94 -36.02
CA PRO A 206 33.22 -1.43 -37.14
C PRO A 206 32.35 -2.18 -38.13
N ALA A 207 32.40 -1.69 -39.31
CA ALA A 207 32.04 -2.38 -40.52
C ALA A 207 32.82 -3.68 -40.64
N THR A 208 32.22 -4.69 -41.15
CA THR A 208 32.58 -5.34 -42.42
C THR A 208 31.62 -6.51 -42.64
N SER A 209 30.87 -6.38 -43.68
CA SER A 209 30.30 -7.46 -44.49
C SER A 209 31.41 -8.05 -45.35
N PRO A 210 31.15 -8.99 -46.25
CA PRO A 210 30.11 -10.01 -46.41
C PRO A 210 30.71 -11.39 -46.76
N LEU A 211 29.92 -12.40 -46.90
CA LEU A 211 30.00 -13.34 -48.06
C LEU A 211 29.12 -14.60 -47.88
N HIS A 212 28.29 -14.72 -48.86
CA HIS A 212 27.84 -15.86 -49.69
C HIS A 212 27.00 -16.97 -49.01
N VAL A 213 25.77 -16.92 -49.36
CA VAL A 213 25.00 -17.72 -50.33
C VAL A 213 25.58 -19.10 -50.59
N ALA A 214 24.83 -20.13 -50.21
CA ALA A 214 24.56 -21.31 -50.99
C ALA A 214 23.27 -21.98 -50.51
N GLN A 215 22.30 -21.94 -51.37
CA GLN A 215 21.20 -22.91 -51.44
C GLN A 215 21.81 -24.26 -51.82
N GLU A 216 21.28 -25.33 -51.24
CA GLU A 216 20.88 -26.53 -52.05
C GLU A 216 19.97 -27.43 -51.19
N SER A 217 18.87 -27.59 -51.63
CA SER A 217 17.90 -28.60 -51.92
C SER A 217 18.37 -30.08 -51.81
N GLY A 218 17.56 -30.94 -51.28
CA GLY A 218 17.59 -32.34 -51.67
C GLY A 218 17.09 -33.37 -50.63
N THR A 219 15.82 -33.69 -50.68
CA THR A 219 15.20 -35.03 -50.77
C THR A 219 15.42 -36.10 -49.71
N ALA A 220 14.30 -36.52 -49.25
CA ALA A 220 13.87 -37.78 -48.64
C ALA A 220 14.71 -39.03 -48.88
N LEU A 221 14.71 -39.97 -47.93
CA LEU A 221 14.28 -41.33 -48.08
C LEU A 221 14.50 -42.20 -46.83
N ASN A 222 13.42 -42.80 -46.37
CA ASN A 222 13.15 -44.12 -45.80
C ASN A 222 14.30 -45.00 -45.26
N GLY A 223 14.03 -45.65 -44.16
CA GLY A 223 14.56 -46.97 -43.88
C GLY A 223 14.67 -47.35 -42.42
N ALA A 224 13.65 -48.00 -41.87
CA ALA A 224 13.84 -48.98 -40.77
C ALA A 224 14.47 -50.24 -41.41
N PRO A 225 15.21 -51.10 -40.69
CA PRO A 225 14.52 -52.17 -39.98
C PRO A 225 15.16 -52.61 -38.64
N SER A 226 14.31 -53.27 -37.87
CA SER A 226 14.44 -54.23 -36.80
C SER A 226 15.61 -55.19 -36.86
N VAL A 227 15.99 -55.75 -35.73
CA VAL A 227 16.14 -57.19 -35.32
C VAL A 227 17.03 -57.29 -34.09
N SER A 228 16.45 -57.72 -32.96
CA SER A 228 16.62 -58.85 -32.09
C SER A 228 18.06 -59.32 -31.79
N ASP A 229 18.46 -59.55 -30.59
CA ASP A 229 18.39 -60.81 -29.85
C ASP A 229 18.99 -60.72 -28.45
N ALA A 230 18.28 -61.26 -27.54
CA ALA A 230 18.53 -62.13 -26.41
C ALA A 230 19.94 -62.27 -25.82
N THR A 231 20.05 -62.07 -24.52
CA THR A 231 20.49 -63.09 -23.56
C THR A 231 20.29 -62.64 -22.12
N GLN A 232 19.52 -63.35 -21.33
CA GLN A 232 19.55 -63.49 -19.87
C GLN A 232 20.55 -64.59 -19.51
N PRO A 233 20.82 -64.92 -18.21
CA PRO A 233 20.58 -64.25 -16.92
C PRO A 233 21.82 -64.23 -15.96
N ILE A 234 21.72 -63.65 -14.77
CA ILE A 234 22.12 -64.21 -13.47
C ILE A 234 21.74 -63.19 -12.35
N ALA A 235 20.88 -63.61 -11.41
CA ALA A 235 20.71 -62.98 -10.10
C ALA A 235 21.71 -63.61 -9.12
N PRO A 236 22.04 -62.98 -7.96
CA PRO A 236 21.11 -63.00 -6.82
C PRO A 236 21.05 -61.79 -5.90
N ALA A 237 19.93 -61.64 -5.32
CA ALA A 237 19.49 -61.16 -4.02
C ALA A 237 20.40 -60.27 -3.15
N SER A 238 19.90 -59.09 -2.83
CA SER A 238 19.78 -58.63 -1.45
C SER A 238 18.70 -57.55 -1.32
N ASN A 239 17.77 -57.81 -0.42
CA ASN A 239 16.69 -56.99 0.02
C ASN A 239 17.18 -55.64 0.57
N LEU A 240 16.78 -54.54 -0.09
CA LEU A 240 16.60 -53.23 0.54
C LEU A 240 15.34 -52.62 -0.04
N THR A 241 14.29 -52.64 0.75
CA THR A 241 13.03 -51.92 0.51
C THR A 241 13.31 -50.42 0.34
N PRO A 242 12.92 -49.77 -0.77
CA PRO A 242 12.99 -48.31 -0.84
C PRO A 242 11.88 -47.70 0.05
N PRO A 243 12.16 -46.56 0.69
CA PRO A 243 11.17 -45.90 1.55
C PRO A 243 9.98 -45.44 0.72
N ASN A 244 8.79 -45.69 1.27
CA ASN A 244 7.47 -45.33 0.87
C ASN A 244 7.40 -44.13 -0.09
N SER A 245 6.97 -44.39 -1.32
CA SER A 245 6.32 -43.40 -2.16
C SER A 245 5.18 -42.74 -1.38
N PRO A 246 5.02 -41.43 -1.40
CA PRO A 246 3.87 -40.79 -0.76
C PRO A 246 2.60 -41.35 -1.39
N ILE A 247 1.85 -42.12 -0.61
CA ILE A 247 0.50 -42.54 -0.93
C ILE A 247 -0.26 -41.27 -1.26
N ALA A 248 -0.69 -41.09 -2.50
CA ALA A 248 -1.62 -40.01 -2.88
C ALA A 248 -2.79 -40.05 -1.88
N PRO A 249 -3.11 -38.92 -1.22
CA PRO A 249 -4.20 -38.92 -0.26
C PRO A 249 -5.48 -39.34 -0.99
N GLN A 250 -5.97 -40.51 -0.65
CA GLN A 250 -7.29 -40.93 -1.09
C GLN A 250 -8.27 -39.89 -0.60
N SER A 251 -8.92 -39.19 -1.52
CA SER A 251 -9.98 -38.25 -1.22
C SER A 251 -11.05 -39.04 -0.44
N ARG A 252 -11.10 -38.81 0.89
CA ARG A 252 -12.24 -39.28 1.68
C ARG A 252 -13.50 -38.70 1.03
N PRO A 253 -14.49 -39.54 0.63
CA PRO A 253 -15.72 -39.01 0.07
C PRO A 253 -16.30 -38.02 1.07
N LEU A 254 -16.68 -36.83 0.58
CA LEU A 254 -17.48 -35.88 1.34
C LEU A 254 -18.62 -36.66 1.95
N GLN A 255 -18.67 -36.77 3.30
CA GLN A 255 -19.71 -37.53 3.95
C GLN A 255 -21.05 -37.03 3.40
N GLN A 256 -21.88 -37.98 2.89
CA GLN A 256 -23.23 -37.66 2.48
C GLN A 256 -23.94 -36.97 3.63
N MET A 257 -24.31 -35.73 3.42
CA MET A 257 -24.87 -34.91 4.46
C MET A 257 -26.38 -35.06 4.46
N HIS A 258 -26.99 -35.07 5.66
CA HIS A 258 -28.41 -35.06 5.80
C HIS A 258 -28.98 -33.82 5.10
N ARG A 259 -29.57 -34.01 3.93
CA ARG A 259 -30.42 -33.01 3.30
C ARG A 259 -31.58 -32.71 4.25
N TRP A 260 -31.84 -31.43 4.47
CA TRP A 260 -33.07 -31.05 5.13
C TRP A 260 -34.23 -31.47 4.24
N ASP A 261 -35.06 -32.41 4.75
CA ASP A 261 -36.22 -32.95 4.06
C ASP A 261 -37.47 -32.66 4.90
N PRO A 262 -37.97 -31.41 4.83
CA PRO A 262 -39.04 -30.95 5.69
C PRO A 262 -40.40 -31.49 5.26
N ALA A 263 -41.29 -31.74 6.20
CA ALA A 263 -42.72 -31.94 5.94
C ALA A 263 -43.37 -30.59 5.54
N PRO A 264 -44.42 -30.61 4.71
CA PRO A 264 -45.17 -29.39 4.39
C PRO A 264 -45.64 -28.66 5.67
N GLY A 265 -45.38 -27.38 5.76
CA GLY A 265 -45.65 -26.56 6.95
C GLY A 265 -44.55 -26.54 8.00
N GLU A 266 -43.52 -27.40 7.89
CA GLU A 266 -42.38 -27.35 8.80
C GLU A 266 -41.61 -26.07 8.68
N ALA A 267 -41.29 -25.47 9.83
CA ALA A 267 -40.49 -24.27 9.93
C ALA A 267 -39.27 -24.54 10.80
N ARG A 268 -38.12 -23.94 10.42
CA ARG A 268 -36.86 -24.08 11.13
C ARG A 268 -36.15 -22.73 11.28
N LEU A 269 -35.73 -22.39 12.51
CA LEU A 269 -34.84 -21.28 12.77
C LEU A 269 -33.46 -21.65 12.24
N CYS A 270 -32.86 -20.74 11.47
CA CYS A 270 -31.59 -20.98 10.82
C CYS A 270 -30.74 -19.71 10.80
N ASP A 271 -29.50 -19.80 11.27
CA ASP A 271 -28.55 -18.71 11.19
C ASP A 271 -28.10 -18.53 9.74
N HIS A 272 -27.72 -17.31 9.41
CA HIS A 272 -27.11 -16.97 8.12
C HIS A 272 -28.01 -17.11 6.88
N VAL A 273 -29.34 -17.16 7.06
CA VAL A 273 -30.26 -17.29 5.91
C VAL A 273 -30.15 -16.10 4.95
N GLY A 274 -29.68 -14.93 5.41
CA GLY A 274 -29.41 -13.77 4.57
C GLY A 274 -28.42 -14.08 3.43
N SER A 275 -27.54 -15.08 3.59
CA SER A 275 -26.63 -15.52 2.52
C SER A 275 -27.37 -16.09 1.30
N LEU A 276 -28.63 -16.51 1.42
CA LEU A 276 -29.46 -16.99 0.33
C LEU A 276 -29.82 -15.88 -0.70
N ILE A 277 -29.60 -14.63 -0.40
CA ILE A 277 -29.60 -13.54 -1.39
C ILE A 277 -28.61 -13.84 -2.53
N PHE A 278 -27.54 -14.59 -2.24
CA PHE A 278 -26.53 -15.05 -3.20
C PHE A 278 -26.72 -16.50 -3.66
N ALA A 279 -27.91 -17.09 -3.49
CA ALA A 279 -28.20 -18.49 -3.74
C ALA A 279 -27.75 -18.97 -5.12
N SER A 280 -27.98 -18.18 -6.17
CA SER A 280 -27.53 -18.49 -7.53
C SER A 280 -26.01 -18.67 -7.63
N ALA A 281 -25.23 -17.75 -7.05
CA ALA A 281 -23.78 -17.84 -7.06
C ALA A 281 -23.26 -18.99 -6.21
N LEU A 282 -23.86 -19.22 -5.02
CA LEU A 282 -23.50 -20.32 -4.11
C LEU A 282 -23.75 -21.68 -4.75
N GLY A 283 -24.84 -21.85 -5.51
CA GLY A 283 -25.18 -23.09 -6.17
C GLY A 283 -24.38 -23.36 -7.46
N THR A 284 -23.92 -22.32 -8.16
CA THR A 284 -23.25 -22.47 -9.47
C THR A 284 -21.74 -22.43 -9.42
N LEU A 285 -21.13 -21.83 -8.40
CA LEU A 285 -19.66 -21.68 -8.31
C LEU A 285 -18.94 -23.04 -8.24
N ALA A 286 -19.57 -24.04 -7.63
CA ALA A 286 -19.02 -25.41 -7.60
C ALA A 286 -18.75 -25.96 -9.00
N ASN A 287 -19.56 -25.58 -9.97
CA ASN A 287 -19.49 -26.05 -11.37
C ASN A 287 -18.47 -25.25 -12.21
N ALA A 288 -17.81 -24.25 -11.62
CA ALA A 288 -16.74 -23.52 -12.30
C ALA A 288 -15.54 -24.42 -12.62
N THR A 289 -15.32 -25.46 -11.81
CA THR A 289 -14.23 -26.43 -11.96
C THR A 289 -14.75 -27.77 -12.47
N GLN A 290 -13.86 -28.58 -13.06
CA GLN A 290 -14.16 -29.97 -13.46
C GLN A 290 -13.07 -30.89 -12.88
N PRO A 291 -13.46 -31.82 -12.00
CA PRO A 291 -14.83 -32.07 -11.51
C PRO A 291 -15.39 -30.92 -10.66
N PRO A 292 -16.70 -30.83 -10.47
CA PRO A 292 -17.31 -29.82 -9.59
C PRO A 292 -16.81 -29.93 -8.16
N GLU A 293 -16.56 -28.76 -7.54
CA GLU A 293 -15.99 -28.67 -6.20
C GLU A 293 -16.93 -27.91 -5.23
N PRO A 294 -17.80 -28.65 -4.51
CA PRO A 294 -18.78 -28.02 -3.62
C PRO A 294 -18.16 -27.09 -2.55
N ILE A 295 -16.91 -27.35 -2.11
CA ILE A 295 -16.22 -26.54 -1.12
C ILE A 295 -16.07 -25.06 -1.55
N LEU A 296 -16.09 -24.75 -2.85
CA LEU A 296 -16.04 -23.40 -3.38
C LEU A 296 -17.25 -22.57 -2.96
N GLY A 297 -18.44 -23.15 -3.00
CA GLY A 297 -19.67 -22.51 -2.51
C GLY A 297 -19.61 -22.26 -1.00
N GLN A 298 -19.03 -23.18 -0.25
CA GLN A 298 -18.81 -23.04 1.19
C GLN A 298 -17.89 -21.85 1.50
N TRP A 299 -16.74 -21.72 0.83
CA TRP A 299 -15.82 -20.60 1.05
C TRP A 299 -16.42 -19.28 0.59
N LEU A 300 -17.15 -19.28 -0.53
CA LEU A 300 -17.87 -18.09 -0.99
C LEU A 300 -18.89 -17.63 0.07
N ALA A 301 -19.70 -18.53 0.61
CA ALA A 301 -20.64 -18.23 1.70
C ALA A 301 -19.88 -17.66 2.93
N GLY A 302 -18.79 -18.31 3.33
CA GLY A 302 -17.97 -17.87 4.45
C GLY A 302 -17.46 -16.43 4.26
N ILE A 303 -16.93 -16.10 3.09
CA ILE A 303 -16.41 -14.75 2.79
C ILE A 303 -17.55 -13.72 2.78
N LEU A 304 -18.70 -14.03 2.19
CA LEU A 304 -19.88 -13.15 2.19
C LEU A 304 -20.42 -12.91 3.61
N LEU A 305 -20.28 -13.90 4.49
CA LEU A 305 -20.62 -13.80 5.90
C LEU A 305 -19.53 -13.14 6.77
N GLY A 306 -18.40 -12.73 6.16
CA GLY A 306 -17.32 -12.00 6.83
C GLY A 306 -16.14 -12.85 7.29
N ALA A 307 -16.13 -14.16 7.06
CA ALA A 307 -14.99 -15.03 7.32
C ALA A 307 -13.99 -14.96 6.16
N VAL A 308 -13.10 -13.97 6.19
CA VAL A 308 -12.16 -13.65 5.11
C VAL A 308 -10.92 -14.57 5.05
N ASN A 309 -10.82 -15.54 5.96
CA ASN A 309 -9.82 -16.61 5.95
C ASN A 309 -10.38 -17.90 6.56
N VAL A 310 -9.66 -19.02 6.39
CA VAL A 310 -10.11 -20.33 6.88
C VAL A 310 -10.26 -20.37 8.41
N GLU A 311 -9.46 -19.62 9.16
CA GLU A 311 -9.56 -19.58 10.63
C GLU A 311 -10.88 -18.97 11.13
N GLN A 312 -11.33 -17.93 10.45
CA GLN A 312 -12.57 -17.25 10.83
C GLN A 312 -13.81 -18.10 10.55
N THR A 313 -13.72 -19.09 9.69
CA THR A 313 -14.85 -20.00 9.39
C THR A 313 -15.30 -20.79 10.62
N LYS A 314 -14.44 -20.94 11.66
CA LYS A 314 -14.82 -21.60 12.94
C LYS A 314 -15.89 -20.86 13.73
N TYR A 315 -16.11 -19.56 13.46
CA TYR A 315 -17.14 -18.74 14.11
C TYR A 315 -18.51 -18.82 13.42
N LEU A 316 -18.59 -19.50 12.27
CA LEU A 316 -19.85 -19.69 11.56
C LEU A 316 -20.60 -20.92 12.08
N ASN A 317 -21.94 -20.86 12.07
CA ASN A 317 -22.79 -22.00 12.41
C ASN A 317 -22.86 -22.97 11.23
N TRP A 318 -21.98 -23.95 11.26
CA TRP A 318 -21.87 -24.94 10.17
C TRP A 318 -23.06 -25.87 10.08
N ASP A 319 -23.76 -26.15 11.16
CA ASP A 319 -24.92 -27.02 11.13
C ASP A 319 -26.08 -26.38 10.36
N ASN A 320 -26.22 -25.06 10.47
CA ASN A 320 -27.17 -24.30 9.65
C ASN A 320 -26.68 -24.08 8.21
N LEU A 321 -25.41 -23.70 8.01
CA LEU A 321 -24.85 -23.52 6.66
C LEU A 321 -24.91 -24.80 5.82
N ARG A 322 -24.75 -25.96 6.44
CA ARG A 322 -24.91 -27.26 5.77
C ARG A 322 -26.28 -27.47 5.20
N ILE A 323 -27.32 -27.01 5.92
CA ILE A 323 -28.70 -27.08 5.43
C ILE A 323 -28.90 -26.21 4.21
N LEU A 324 -28.31 -24.97 4.26
CA LEU A 324 -28.44 -24.04 3.15
C LEU A 324 -27.67 -24.48 1.90
N LEU A 325 -26.50 -25.13 2.09
CA LEU A 325 -25.58 -25.50 1.00
C LEU A 325 -25.66 -26.99 0.59
N GLY A 326 -26.32 -27.82 1.38
CA GLY A 326 -26.36 -29.28 1.20
C GLY A 326 -25.05 -30.01 1.53
N HIS A 327 -24.00 -29.31 1.86
CA HIS A 327 -22.68 -29.82 2.17
C HIS A 327 -21.88 -28.84 3.06
N GLY A 328 -20.74 -29.27 3.57
CA GLY A 328 -19.81 -28.41 4.27
C GLY A 328 -18.80 -29.15 5.15
N LEU A 329 -17.59 -28.62 5.21
CA LEU A 329 -16.53 -29.08 6.10
C LEU A 329 -16.47 -28.15 7.31
N ARG A 330 -16.81 -28.68 8.50
CA ARG A 330 -16.82 -27.92 9.75
C ARG A 330 -15.41 -27.55 10.22
N HIS A 331 -14.47 -28.48 10.10
CA HIS A 331 -13.14 -28.34 10.67
C HIS A 331 -12.17 -27.64 9.73
N THR A 332 -11.35 -26.75 10.27
CA THR A 332 -10.38 -25.95 9.50
C THR A 332 -9.24 -26.79 8.89
N GLY A 333 -8.86 -27.93 9.52
CA GLY A 333 -7.85 -28.83 8.98
C GLY A 333 -8.21 -29.34 7.58
N PRO A 334 -9.31 -30.09 7.42
CA PRO A 334 -9.78 -30.54 6.11
C PRO A 334 -10.02 -29.39 5.11
N GLN A 335 -10.49 -28.22 5.56
CA GLN A 335 -10.64 -27.06 4.69
C GLN A 335 -9.29 -26.57 4.12
N ARG A 336 -8.21 -26.54 4.93
CA ARG A 336 -6.86 -26.19 4.49
C ARG A 336 -6.29 -27.21 3.51
N GLU A 337 -6.53 -28.51 3.76
CA GLU A 337 -6.10 -29.57 2.84
C GLU A 337 -6.77 -29.40 1.46
N GLN A 338 -8.08 -29.17 1.44
CA GLN A 338 -8.81 -28.89 0.20
C GLN A 338 -8.33 -27.61 -0.49
N LEU A 339 -8.08 -26.55 0.27
CA LEU A 339 -7.54 -25.31 -0.28
C LEU A 339 -6.18 -25.54 -0.96
N THR A 340 -5.28 -26.29 -0.31
CA THR A 340 -3.96 -26.59 -0.87
C THR A 340 -4.08 -27.48 -2.11
N ARG A 341 -4.97 -28.47 -2.09
CA ARG A 341 -5.24 -29.35 -3.23
C ARG A 341 -5.73 -28.56 -4.44
N LEU A 342 -6.73 -27.70 -4.25
CA LEU A 342 -7.31 -26.88 -5.33
C LEU A 342 -6.34 -25.81 -5.81
N ALA A 343 -5.58 -25.19 -4.92
CA ALA A 343 -4.56 -24.20 -5.30
C ALA A 343 -3.44 -24.82 -6.15
N SER A 344 -3.17 -26.12 -5.96
CA SER A 344 -2.16 -26.87 -6.73
C SER A 344 -2.73 -27.56 -7.97
N ALA A 345 -4.06 -27.60 -8.13
CA ALA A 345 -4.69 -28.25 -9.28
C ALA A 345 -4.61 -27.35 -10.52
N PRO A 346 -4.01 -27.83 -11.62
CA PRO A 346 -3.85 -27.03 -12.83
C PRO A 346 -5.19 -26.49 -13.35
N GLY A 347 -5.23 -25.19 -13.67
CA GLY A 347 -6.38 -24.53 -14.26
C GLY A 347 -7.57 -24.25 -13.33
N SER A 348 -7.52 -24.65 -12.04
CA SER A 348 -8.60 -24.38 -11.08
C SER A 348 -8.83 -22.88 -10.87
N ILE A 349 -7.76 -22.12 -10.66
CA ILE A 349 -7.84 -20.67 -10.49
C ILE A 349 -8.33 -20.00 -11.76
N ASP A 350 -7.82 -20.42 -12.93
CA ASP A 350 -8.26 -19.90 -14.24
C ASP A 350 -9.75 -20.15 -14.49
N ALA A 351 -10.25 -21.32 -14.10
CA ALA A 351 -11.68 -21.66 -14.21
C ALA A 351 -12.54 -20.73 -13.35
N LEU A 352 -12.10 -20.42 -12.11
CA LEU A 352 -12.78 -19.46 -11.23
C LEU A 352 -12.75 -18.04 -11.79
N LEU A 353 -11.60 -17.60 -12.34
CA LEU A 353 -11.47 -16.29 -12.97
C LEU A 353 -12.38 -16.15 -14.20
N ARG A 354 -12.48 -17.19 -15.03
CA ARG A 354 -13.43 -17.23 -16.15
C ARG A 354 -14.89 -17.18 -15.69
N TRP A 355 -15.24 -17.97 -14.65
CA TRP A 355 -16.57 -17.91 -14.07
C TRP A 355 -16.87 -16.50 -13.54
N ASN A 356 -15.92 -15.87 -12.85
CA ASN A 356 -16.06 -14.49 -12.38
C ASN A 356 -16.30 -13.50 -13.53
N LEU A 357 -15.52 -13.59 -14.62
CA LEU A 357 -15.70 -12.74 -15.79
C LEU A 357 -17.09 -12.88 -16.41
N GLN A 358 -17.62 -14.11 -16.49
CA GLN A 358 -18.98 -14.37 -16.99
C GLN A 358 -20.07 -13.73 -16.11
N GLN A 359 -19.82 -13.60 -14.81
CA GLN A 359 -20.77 -12.98 -13.88
C GLN A 359 -20.68 -11.44 -13.89
N VAL A 360 -19.54 -10.87 -14.27
CA VAL A 360 -19.37 -9.44 -14.42
C VAL A 360 -20.03 -9.00 -15.73
N GLN A 361 -21.07 -8.17 -15.64
CA GLN A 361 -21.72 -7.59 -16.82
C GLN A 361 -20.73 -6.63 -17.50
N HIS A 362 -20.09 -7.10 -18.55
CA HIS A 362 -19.19 -6.29 -19.35
C HIS A 362 -19.97 -5.71 -20.54
N PRO A 363 -19.90 -4.42 -20.83
CA PRO A 363 -20.36 -3.91 -22.13
C PRO A 363 -19.55 -4.64 -23.21
N THR A 364 -20.22 -5.34 -24.07
CA THR A 364 -19.66 -6.29 -25.06
C THR A 364 -18.76 -5.64 -26.12
N THR A 365 -18.52 -4.36 -26.06
CA THR A 365 -17.89 -3.56 -27.13
C THR A 365 -16.48 -3.09 -26.86
N ALA A 366 -16.02 -2.99 -25.62
CA ALA A 366 -14.68 -2.49 -25.32
C ALA A 366 -13.97 -3.35 -24.27
N ASN A 367 -12.83 -3.93 -24.63
CA ASN A 367 -11.92 -4.62 -23.70
C ASN A 367 -10.95 -3.60 -23.08
N ASP A 368 -11.50 -2.63 -22.37
CA ASP A 368 -10.73 -1.63 -21.65
C ASP A 368 -10.66 -2.02 -20.17
N PHE A 369 -9.46 -2.16 -19.63
CA PHE A 369 -9.24 -2.58 -18.25
C PHE A 369 -8.26 -1.66 -17.52
N TYR A 370 -8.44 -1.54 -16.23
CA TYR A 370 -7.49 -0.89 -15.33
C TYR A 370 -6.55 -1.92 -14.73
N TYR A 371 -5.28 -1.65 -14.76
CA TYR A 371 -4.26 -2.43 -14.09
C TYR A 371 -3.62 -1.62 -12.96
N ASP A 372 -3.47 -2.24 -11.79
CA ASP A 372 -2.71 -1.66 -10.67
C ASP A 372 -2.10 -2.76 -9.79
N PRO A 373 -0.81 -2.66 -9.46
CA PRO A 373 -0.19 -3.54 -8.49
C PRO A 373 -0.57 -3.11 -7.07
N HIS A 374 -0.89 -4.10 -6.24
CA HIS A 374 -1.17 -3.92 -4.81
C HIS A 374 -0.09 -4.61 -3.98
N THR A 375 0.34 -3.98 -2.88
CA THR A 375 1.35 -4.53 -1.98
C THR A 375 0.77 -4.76 -0.61
N SER A 376 0.94 -5.98 -0.10
CA SER A 376 0.58 -6.36 1.28
C SER A 376 1.85 -6.54 2.12
N GLN A 377 1.88 -5.94 3.31
CA GLN A 377 3.00 -6.09 4.23
C GLN A 377 3.04 -7.50 4.82
N TYR A 378 4.22 -8.11 4.80
CA TYR A 378 4.44 -9.40 5.44
C TYR A 378 5.06 -9.22 6.82
N THR A 379 4.31 -9.56 7.87
CA THR A 379 4.71 -9.40 9.27
C THR A 379 5.32 -10.65 9.90
N GLY A 380 5.45 -11.74 9.13
CA GLY A 380 5.98 -13.02 9.61
C GLY A 380 7.51 -13.05 9.77
N ALA A 381 7.99 -14.11 10.40
CA ALA A 381 9.42 -14.29 10.71
C ALA A 381 10.30 -14.64 9.51
N GLN A 382 9.72 -15.19 8.42
CA GLN A 382 10.47 -15.67 7.25
C GLN A 382 11.28 -14.53 6.58
N ALA A 383 12.42 -14.89 5.99
CA ALA A 383 13.25 -13.97 5.21
C ALA A 383 12.67 -13.78 3.80
N VAL A 384 11.59 -13.02 3.70
CA VAL A 384 10.92 -12.66 2.45
C VAL A 384 11.56 -11.40 1.87
N LEU A 385 11.58 -11.30 0.55
CA LEU A 385 12.11 -10.16 -0.18
C LEU A 385 11.46 -8.85 0.26
N LYS A 386 12.29 -7.81 0.34
CA LYS A 386 11.87 -6.46 0.67
C LYS A 386 11.57 -5.68 -0.60
N GLY A 387 10.49 -4.92 -0.59
CA GLY A 387 10.13 -3.99 -1.64
C GLY A 387 9.68 -2.65 -1.06
N TRP A 388 9.49 -1.67 -1.93
CA TRP A 388 8.98 -0.36 -1.53
C TRP A 388 7.48 -0.44 -1.22
N CYS A 389 7.12 -0.18 0.03
CA CYS A 389 5.73 -0.06 0.45
C CYS A 389 5.29 1.42 0.40
N ALA A 390 4.42 1.75 -0.54
CA ALA A 390 3.95 3.13 -0.75
C ALA A 390 3.17 3.67 0.47
N ASN A 391 2.44 2.82 1.16
CA ASN A 391 1.60 3.20 2.31
C ASN A 391 2.43 3.69 3.50
N ILE A 392 3.55 3.01 3.78
CA ILE A 392 4.44 3.35 4.89
C ILE A 392 5.68 4.14 4.45
N ARG A 393 5.87 4.34 3.13
CA ARG A 393 7.03 5.02 2.52
C ARG A 393 8.37 4.45 2.98
N TRP A 394 8.44 3.14 3.12
CA TRP A 394 9.62 2.41 3.60
C TRP A 394 9.78 1.10 2.83
N ALA A 395 11.02 0.58 2.72
CA ALA A 395 11.27 -0.74 2.16
C ALA A 395 11.06 -1.81 3.25
N ASP A 396 10.09 -2.69 3.05
CA ASP A 396 9.73 -3.75 4.00
C ASP A 396 9.47 -5.07 3.26
N LYS A 397 9.30 -6.16 4.02
CA LYS A 397 8.90 -7.45 3.49
C LYS A 397 7.49 -7.33 2.90
N LEU A 398 7.35 -7.64 1.63
CA LEU A 398 6.10 -7.45 0.90
C LEU A 398 5.70 -8.68 0.11
N ILE A 399 4.40 -8.81 -0.11
CA ILE A 399 3.81 -9.65 -1.15
C ILE A 399 3.16 -8.72 -2.17
N ASN A 400 3.53 -8.88 -3.42
CA ASN A 400 2.90 -8.17 -4.53
C ASN A 400 1.74 -8.97 -5.08
N SER A 401 0.70 -8.27 -5.44
CA SER A 401 -0.47 -8.80 -6.13
C SER A 401 -0.82 -7.88 -7.29
N ASP A 402 -1.05 -8.44 -8.44
CA ASP A 402 -1.45 -7.69 -9.63
C ASP A 402 -2.94 -7.87 -9.85
N TYR A 403 -3.67 -6.76 -9.96
CA TYR A 403 -5.11 -6.75 -10.17
C TYR A 403 -5.47 -6.11 -11.50
N ILE A 404 -6.47 -6.68 -12.15
CA ILE A 404 -7.09 -6.10 -13.34
C ILE A 404 -8.58 -5.92 -13.08
N HIS A 405 -9.05 -4.70 -13.31
CA HIS A 405 -10.44 -4.30 -13.08
C HIS A 405 -11.09 -3.87 -14.39
N THR A 406 -12.40 -4.03 -14.47
CA THR A 406 -13.20 -3.37 -15.50
C THR A 406 -13.19 -1.86 -15.31
N THR A 407 -13.65 -1.12 -16.30
CA THR A 407 -13.83 0.34 -16.21
C THR A 407 -14.86 0.77 -15.16
N SER A 408 -15.74 -0.16 -14.74
CA SER A 408 -16.68 0.04 -13.62
C SER A 408 -16.08 -0.28 -12.23
N GLY A 409 -14.80 -0.70 -12.17
CA GLY A 409 -14.09 -0.99 -10.92
C GLY A 409 -14.31 -2.39 -10.36
N GLN A 410 -14.78 -3.35 -11.17
CA GLN A 410 -14.95 -4.74 -10.76
C GLN A 410 -13.68 -5.54 -11.05
N PRO A 411 -13.04 -6.20 -10.07
CA PRO A 411 -11.85 -7.00 -10.30
C PRO A 411 -12.20 -8.29 -11.08
N ILE A 412 -11.50 -8.49 -12.21
CA ILE A 412 -11.72 -9.65 -13.09
C ILE A 412 -10.55 -10.62 -13.11
N TYR A 413 -9.37 -10.17 -12.75
CA TYR A 413 -8.15 -10.97 -12.71
C TYR A 413 -7.29 -10.59 -11.51
N PHE A 414 -6.66 -11.60 -10.93
CA PHE A 414 -5.77 -11.47 -9.81
C PHE A 414 -4.63 -12.48 -9.92
N GLU A 415 -3.43 -12.03 -9.63
CA GLU A 415 -2.23 -12.86 -9.57
C GLU A 415 -1.30 -12.37 -8.47
N CYS A 416 -0.77 -13.29 -7.65
CA CYS A 416 0.33 -12.98 -6.73
C CYS A 416 1.66 -13.13 -7.47
N THR A 417 2.54 -12.14 -7.34
CA THR A 417 3.85 -12.13 -7.99
C THR A 417 4.97 -11.93 -6.97
N ASP A 418 6.16 -12.39 -7.32
CA ASP A 418 7.35 -12.13 -6.54
C ASP A 418 7.68 -10.63 -6.58
N ASN A 419 7.88 -9.99 -5.44
CA ASN A 419 8.07 -8.54 -5.36
C ASN A 419 9.43 -8.04 -5.88
N PHE A 420 10.34 -8.91 -6.27
CA PHE A 420 11.62 -8.53 -6.85
C PHE A 420 11.60 -8.39 -8.37
N GLU A 421 10.49 -8.70 -9.03
CA GLU A 421 10.36 -8.42 -10.46
C GLU A 421 9.93 -6.98 -10.67
N ASP A 422 10.73 -6.26 -11.47
CA ASP A 422 10.36 -4.91 -11.89
C ASP A 422 9.04 -4.97 -12.67
N LEU A 423 8.13 -4.04 -12.38
CA LEU A 423 6.86 -3.94 -13.08
C LEU A 423 7.03 -3.87 -14.60
N ARG A 424 8.07 -3.19 -15.06
CA ARG A 424 8.41 -3.09 -16.50
C ARG A 424 8.71 -4.44 -17.13
N THR A 425 9.33 -5.35 -16.37
CA THR A 425 9.67 -6.70 -16.85
C THR A 425 8.45 -7.62 -16.81
N ARG A 426 7.63 -7.56 -15.75
CA ARG A 426 6.54 -8.51 -15.55
C ARG A 426 5.22 -8.12 -16.23
N PHE A 427 5.04 -6.83 -16.61
CA PHE A 427 3.77 -6.31 -17.12
C PHE A 427 3.26 -7.05 -18.35
N LEU A 428 4.05 -7.11 -19.43
CA LEU A 428 3.63 -7.75 -20.67
C LEU A 428 3.38 -9.27 -20.51
N PRO A 429 4.25 -10.05 -19.85
CA PRO A 429 3.97 -11.44 -19.51
C PRO A 429 2.67 -11.63 -18.71
N LEU A 430 2.39 -10.75 -17.74
CA LEU A 430 1.18 -10.79 -16.96
C LEU A 430 -0.07 -10.60 -17.85
N ILE A 431 -0.06 -9.59 -18.73
CA ILE A 431 -1.20 -9.37 -19.65
C ILE A 431 -1.42 -10.57 -20.57
N LYS A 432 -0.34 -11.23 -21.04
CA LYS A 432 -0.44 -12.47 -21.81
C LYS A 432 -1.06 -13.61 -20.98
N ARG A 433 -0.62 -13.80 -19.76
CA ARG A 433 -1.22 -14.80 -18.85
C ARG A 433 -2.70 -14.50 -18.58
N MET A 434 -3.05 -13.25 -18.28
CA MET A 434 -4.44 -12.84 -18.11
C MET A 434 -5.31 -13.18 -19.34
N ARG A 435 -4.85 -12.81 -20.56
CA ARG A 435 -5.59 -13.14 -21.80
C ARG A 435 -5.83 -14.63 -21.92
N ASN A 436 -4.82 -15.44 -21.64
CA ASN A 436 -4.92 -16.91 -21.71
C ASN A 436 -5.85 -17.47 -20.61
N SER A 437 -5.66 -17.05 -19.35
CA SER A 437 -6.47 -17.49 -18.21
C SER A 437 -7.96 -17.18 -18.40
N LEU A 438 -8.27 -15.97 -18.87
CA LEU A 438 -9.63 -15.51 -19.12
C LEU A 438 -10.18 -15.95 -20.49
N GLN A 439 -9.35 -16.55 -21.34
CA GLN A 439 -9.70 -16.94 -22.73
C GLN A 439 -10.27 -15.76 -23.53
N LEU A 440 -9.63 -14.58 -23.39
CA LEU A 440 -10.05 -13.41 -24.15
C LEU A 440 -9.70 -13.57 -25.64
N ASP A 441 -10.61 -13.14 -26.51
CA ASP A 441 -10.41 -13.16 -27.95
C ASP A 441 -9.18 -12.32 -28.34
N THR A 442 -8.18 -12.96 -28.89
CA THR A 442 -6.92 -12.35 -29.30
C THR A 442 -7.04 -11.45 -30.53
N THR A 443 -8.12 -11.57 -31.29
CA THR A 443 -8.41 -10.72 -32.44
C THR A 443 -9.07 -9.39 -32.06
N ARG A 444 -9.57 -9.29 -30.82
CA ARG A 444 -10.19 -8.09 -30.31
C ARG A 444 -9.15 -7.17 -29.69
N LYS A 445 -9.37 -5.88 -29.91
CA LYS A 445 -8.60 -4.80 -29.32
C LYS A 445 -8.71 -4.83 -27.80
N LEU A 446 -7.56 -4.86 -27.12
CA LEU A 446 -7.43 -4.84 -25.67
C LEU A 446 -6.68 -3.58 -25.25
N THR A 447 -7.24 -2.75 -24.41
CA THR A 447 -6.57 -1.57 -23.87
C THR A 447 -6.37 -1.68 -22.38
N ILE A 448 -5.14 -1.52 -21.93
CA ILE A 448 -4.80 -1.50 -20.51
C ILE A 448 -4.47 -0.07 -20.08
N VAL A 449 -5.24 0.46 -19.15
CA VAL A 449 -4.99 1.74 -18.51
C VAL A 449 -4.16 1.49 -17.26
N VAL A 450 -2.96 2.05 -17.22
CA VAL A 450 -1.97 1.76 -16.19
C VAL A 450 -1.27 3.03 -15.70
N ASP A 451 -0.85 3.04 -14.44
CA ASP A 451 -0.06 4.15 -13.90
C ASP A 451 1.37 4.14 -14.50
N ARG A 452 2.08 5.26 -14.30
CA ARG A 452 3.46 5.50 -14.78
C ARG A 452 4.53 4.48 -14.34
N GLY A 453 4.15 3.46 -13.58
CA GLY A 453 5.08 2.40 -13.13
C GLY A 453 5.74 1.60 -14.25
N ILE A 454 5.10 1.49 -15.42
CA ILE A 454 5.63 0.77 -16.59
C ILE A 454 6.48 1.65 -17.52
N TYR A 455 6.71 2.91 -17.19
CA TYR A 455 7.33 3.88 -18.08
C TYR A 455 8.77 3.48 -18.47
N SER A 456 8.91 2.98 -19.69
CA SER A 456 10.17 2.63 -20.37
C SER A 456 9.93 2.56 -21.87
N ASN A 457 10.86 3.05 -22.69
CA ASN A 457 10.75 2.97 -24.14
C ASN A 457 10.76 1.53 -24.64
N GLU A 458 11.53 0.64 -23.99
CA GLU A 458 11.60 -0.78 -24.32
C GLU A 458 10.23 -1.45 -24.10
N VAL A 459 9.57 -1.13 -22.97
CA VAL A 459 8.25 -1.66 -22.66
C VAL A 459 7.21 -1.14 -23.65
N PHE A 460 7.24 0.15 -23.98
CA PHE A 460 6.33 0.72 -24.98
C PHE A 460 6.51 0.08 -26.36
N SER A 461 7.75 -0.11 -26.80
CA SER A 461 8.04 -0.80 -28.07
C SER A 461 7.57 -2.27 -28.05
N ALA A 462 7.78 -2.97 -26.94
CA ALA A 462 7.33 -4.35 -26.80
C ALA A 462 5.80 -4.47 -26.82
N ILE A 463 5.08 -3.52 -26.19
CA ILE A 463 3.62 -3.49 -26.23
C ILE A 463 3.10 -3.16 -27.62
N SER A 464 3.67 -2.16 -28.29
CA SER A 464 3.27 -1.79 -29.67
C SER A 464 3.54 -2.90 -30.69
N ALA A 465 4.43 -3.83 -30.38
CA ALA A 465 4.69 -5.02 -31.21
C ALA A 465 3.64 -6.14 -31.00
N GLU A 466 2.84 -6.08 -29.92
CA GLU A 466 1.81 -7.09 -29.62
C GLU A 466 0.51 -6.76 -30.37
N PRO A 467 -0.01 -7.68 -31.20
CA PRO A 467 -1.23 -7.43 -31.94
C PRO A 467 -2.43 -7.13 -31.02
N HIS A 468 -3.17 -6.10 -31.36
CA HIS A 468 -4.40 -5.72 -30.66
C HIS A 468 -4.24 -5.42 -29.17
N LEU A 469 -3.01 -5.15 -28.69
CA LEU A 469 -2.76 -4.69 -27.31
C LEU A 469 -2.39 -3.22 -27.35
N HIS A 470 -3.10 -2.42 -26.56
CA HIS A 470 -2.87 -0.98 -26.43
C HIS A 470 -2.77 -0.57 -24.95
N ILE A 471 -2.11 0.57 -24.73
CA ILE A 471 -1.97 1.16 -23.38
C ILE A 471 -2.42 2.61 -23.36
N ILE A 472 -2.84 3.03 -22.16
CA ILE A 472 -3.00 4.43 -21.77
C ILE A 472 -2.29 4.62 -20.43
N THR A 473 -1.33 5.55 -20.37
CA THR A 473 -0.55 5.82 -19.17
C THR A 473 -0.20 7.29 -19.03
N TRP A 474 0.23 7.70 -17.81
CA TRP A 474 0.74 9.05 -17.58
C TRP A 474 2.18 9.21 -18.07
N GLU A 475 2.50 10.35 -18.67
CA GLU A 475 3.90 10.70 -18.98
C GLU A 475 4.65 11.00 -17.68
N LYS A 476 5.74 10.28 -17.44
CA LYS A 476 6.62 10.49 -16.28
C LYS A 476 7.51 11.71 -16.49
N GLY A 477 7.52 12.62 -15.53
CA GLY A 477 8.38 13.80 -15.56
C GLY A 477 7.88 14.90 -16.49
N TYR A 478 6.60 14.89 -16.91
CA TYR A 478 6.00 15.99 -17.64
C TYR A 478 6.11 17.30 -16.86
N GLN A 479 6.59 18.34 -17.52
CA GLN A 479 6.67 19.69 -16.97
C GLN A 479 5.49 20.51 -17.53
N ALA A 480 4.69 21.09 -16.64
CA ALA A 480 3.61 21.97 -17.04
C ALA A 480 4.18 23.19 -17.80
N ILE A 481 3.56 23.52 -18.92
CA ILE A 481 3.89 24.70 -19.70
C ILE A 481 3.12 25.91 -19.17
N SER A 482 3.62 27.13 -19.44
CA SER A 482 2.94 28.37 -19.04
C SER A 482 1.60 28.54 -19.76
N ASP A 483 0.70 29.32 -19.17
CA ASP A 483 -0.62 29.60 -19.75
C ASP A 483 -0.51 30.25 -21.16
N ALA A 484 0.48 31.08 -21.39
CA ALA A 484 0.75 31.68 -22.71
C ALA A 484 1.12 30.61 -23.74
N GLN A 485 2.00 29.66 -23.37
CA GLN A 485 2.37 28.55 -24.24
C GLN A 485 1.19 27.60 -24.46
N TRP A 486 0.37 27.35 -23.43
CA TRP A 486 -0.84 26.54 -23.56
C TRP A 486 -1.81 27.17 -24.57
N ASN A 487 -2.12 28.45 -24.42
CA ASN A 487 -3.05 29.17 -25.32
C ASN A 487 -2.57 29.16 -26.78
N ALA A 488 -1.29 29.38 -27.01
CA ALA A 488 -0.68 29.29 -28.35
C ALA A 488 -0.80 27.88 -28.93
N LEU A 489 -0.61 26.84 -28.13
CA LEU A 489 -0.79 25.45 -28.57
C LEU A 489 -2.26 25.14 -28.86
N VAL A 490 -3.20 25.59 -28.03
CA VAL A 490 -4.64 25.43 -28.29
C VAL A 490 -5.04 26.07 -29.61
N GLU A 491 -4.60 27.29 -29.89
CA GLU A 491 -4.86 27.98 -31.15
C GLU A 491 -4.31 27.19 -32.36
N GLN A 492 -3.05 26.76 -32.28
CA GLN A 492 -2.42 25.96 -33.34
C GLN A 492 -3.15 24.63 -33.56
N HIS A 493 -3.52 23.93 -32.51
CA HIS A 493 -4.16 22.61 -32.58
C HIS A 493 -5.66 22.69 -32.88
N SER A 494 -6.31 23.81 -32.67
CA SER A 494 -7.69 24.05 -33.08
C SER A 494 -7.82 24.06 -34.59
N VAL A 495 -6.85 24.65 -35.29
CA VAL A 495 -6.80 24.66 -36.78
C VAL A 495 -6.67 23.25 -37.34
N SER A 496 -5.85 22.41 -36.71
CA SER A 496 -5.63 21.01 -37.13
C SER A 496 -6.68 20.02 -36.60
N LYS A 497 -7.70 20.50 -35.86
CA LYS A 497 -8.74 19.67 -35.20
C LYS A 497 -8.17 18.66 -34.21
N SER A 498 -7.00 18.92 -33.67
CA SER A 498 -6.37 18.07 -32.64
C SER A 498 -6.52 18.62 -31.22
N HIS A 499 -7.28 19.71 -31.06
CA HIS A 499 -7.77 20.23 -29.77
C HIS A 499 -9.21 19.77 -29.53
N GLY A 500 -9.57 19.53 -28.28
CA GLY A 500 -10.92 19.21 -27.87
C GLY A 500 -11.19 19.61 -26.42
N GLU A 501 -12.48 19.74 -26.12
CA GLU A 501 -12.98 20.01 -24.77
C GLU A 501 -13.99 18.95 -24.36
N HIS A 502 -14.02 18.64 -23.08
CA HIS A 502 -14.95 17.67 -22.52
C HIS A 502 -15.29 18.02 -21.08
N SER A 503 -16.56 17.89 -20.72
CA SER A 503 -17.02 18.02 -19.34
C SER A 503 -17.46 16.66 -18.81
N TYR A 504 -17.08 16.39 -17.57
CA TYR A 504 -17.42 15.17 -16.86
C TYR A 504 -18.08 15.48 -15.53
N GLN A 505 -19.23 14.87 -15.29
CA GLN A 505 -19.96 15.01 -14.04
C GLN A 505 -19.78 13.76 -13.19
N ARG A 506 -19.48 13.95 -11.93
CA ARG A 506 -19.35 12.87 -10.95
C ARG A 506 -20.20 13.16 -9.74
N THR A 507 -21.00 12.19 -9.33
CA THR A 507 -21.71 12.26 -8.06
C THR A 507 -20.79 11.82 -6.92
N ARG A 508 -20.67 12.64 -5.89
CA ARG A 508 -19.91 12.28 -4.70
C ARG A 508 -20.75 11.35 -3.84
N ASN A 509 -20.25 10.13 -3.61
CA ASN A 509 -20.99 9.04 -2.96
C ASN A 509 -21.59 9.38 -1.58
N GLU A 510 -21.01 10.34 -0.84
CA GLU A 510 -21.45 10.66 0.52
C GLU A 510 -22.52 11.75 0.63
N ARG A 511 -22.75 12.57 -0.42
CA ARG A 511 -23.59 13.77 -0.32
C ARG A 511 -24.52 14.01 -1.49
N SER A 512 -24.58 13.13 -2.47
CA SER A 512 -25.29 13.36 -3.74
C SER A 512 -24.87 14.64 -4.50
N ASP A 513 -23.74 15.25 -4.11
CA ASP A 513 -23.23 16.45 -4.76
C ASP A 513 -22.69 16.09 -6.15
N VAL A 514 -23.12 16.80 -7.16
CA VAL A 514 -22.57 16.66 -8.51
C VAL A 514 -21.29 17.47 -8.61
N LEU A 515 -20.19 16.79 -8.86
CA LEU A 515 -18.87 17.40 -9.08
C LEU A 515 -18.63 17.53 -10.58
N ASN A 516 -18.45 18.76 -11.05
CA ASN A 516 -18.17 19.04 -12.45
C ASN A 516 -16.66 19.16 -12.67
N TYR A 517 -16.13 18.37 -13.60
CA TYR A 517 -14.77 18.47 -14.09
C TYR A 517 -14.81 18.89 -15.55
N SER A 518 -13.93 19.78 -15.95
CA SER A 518 -13.74 20.14 -17.35
C SER A 518 -12.32 19.86 -17.79
N PHE A 519 -12.17 19.38 -19.01
CA PHE A 519 -10.91 19.03 -19.63
C PHE A 519 -10.79 19.79 -20.95
N SER A 520 -9.70 20.53 -21.11
CA SER A 520 -9.25 21.03 -22.39
C SER A 520 -7.99 20.27 -22.75
N TYR A 521 -7.91 19.67 -23.94
CA TYR A 521 -6.81 18.80 -24.32
C TYR A 521 -6.37 19.05 -25.77
N ILE A 522 -5.08 18.82 -26.01
CA ILE A 522 -4.50 18.73 -27.35
C ILE A 522 -3.84 17.37 -27.52
N HIS A 523 -3.80 16.85 -28.73
CA HIS A 523 -3.05 15.65 -29.04
C HIS A 523 -2.05 15.85 -30.17
N ARG A 524 -0.91 15.20 -30.07
CA ARG A 524 0.18 15.23 -31.04
C ARG A 524 1.03 13.96 -30.94
N PRO A 525 1.88 13.65 -31.93
CA PRO A 525 2.93 12.64 -31.75
C PRO A 525 3.84 13.02 -30.59
N TRP A 526 4.22 12.03 -29.77
CA TRP A 526 5.13 12.30 -28.66
C TRP A 526 6.56 12.49 -29.14
N SER A 527 7.23 13.58 -28.75
CA SER A 527 8.55 13.96 -29.26
C SER A 527 9.66 12.93 -28.97
N LYS A 528 9.56 12.17 -27.86
CA LYS A 528 10.53 11.14 -27.46
C LYS A 528 10.31 9.80 -28.16
N ASN A 529 9.09 9.52 -28.61
CA ASN A 529 8.73 8.32 -29.36
C ASN A 529 7.47 8.61 -30.19
N PRO A 530 7.62 8.95 -31.50
CA PRO A 530 6.47 9.29 -32.35
C PRO A 530 5.45 8.16 -32.56
N ALA A 531 5.80 6.90 -32.23
CA ALA A 531 4.85 5.79 -32.22
C ALA A 531 3.77 5.94 -31.14
N LEU A 532 3.96 6.84 -30.20
CA LEU A 532 2.98 7.15 -29.16
C LEU A 532 2.31 8.49 -29.42
N LYS A 533 1.00 8.53 -29.18
CA LYS A 533 0.20 9.74 -29.14
C LYS A 533 0.35 10.39 -27.75
N GLN A 534 0.80 11.63 -27.71
CA GLN A 534 0.79 12.46 -26.50
C GLN A 534 -0.50 13.27 -26.44
N ILE A 535 -1.22 13.21 -25.31
CA ILE A 535 -2.40 14.02 -25.06
C ILE A 535 -2.10 14.90 -23.83
N ILE A 536 -1.90 16.18 -24.05
CA ILE A 536 -1.70 17.16 -22.98
C ILE A 536 -3.05 17.68 -22.56
N VAL A 537 -3.35 17.64 -21.25
CA VAL A 537 -4.66 17.96 -20.70
C VAL A 537 -4.53 19.03 -19.63
N CYS A 538 -5.32 20.10 -19.74
CA CYS A 538 -5.64 21.01 -18.65
C CYS A 538 -6.96 20.56 -18.02
N ALA A 539 -6.88 19.97 -16.84
CA ALA A 539 -8.01 19.49 -16.08
C ALA A 539 -8.41 20.52 -15.02
N THR A 540 -9.65 21.00 -15.05
CA THR A 540 -10.21 21.91 -14.05
C THR A 540 -11.11 21.11 -13.11
N ASN A 541 -10.81 21.14 -11.82
CA ASN A 541 -11.61 20.47 -10.81
C ASN A 541 -12.85 21.32 -10.39
N PRO A 542 -13.80 20.76 -9.59
CA PRO A 542 -14.99 21.48 -9.13
C PRO A 542 -14.70 22.75 -8.34
N GLN A 543 -13.49 22.91 -7.80
CA GLN A 543 -13.06 24.12 -7.07
C GLN A 543 -12.35 25.14 -7.97
N GLY A 544 -12.31 24.93 -9.28
CA GLY A 544 -11.66 25.80 -10.24
C GLY A 544 -10.13 25.66 -10.30
N LYS A 545 -9.52 24.68 -9.57
CA LYS A 545 -8.09 24.44 -9.66
C LYS A 545 -7.74 23.73 -10.95
N ILE A 546 -6.83 24.31 -11.71
CA ILE A 546 -6.32 23.76 -12.96
C ILE A 546 -5.10 22.90 -12.65
N THR A 547 -5.05 21.72 -13.24
CA THR A 547 -3.90 20.80 -13.20
C THR A 547 -3.57 20.37 -14.62
N GLN A 548 -2.33 20.59 -15.04
CA GLN A 548 -1.85 20.19 -16.36
C GLN A 548 -1.12 18.88 -16.28
N VAL A 549 -1.46 17.92 -17.13
CA VAL A 549 -0.88 16.57 -17.18
C VAL A 549 -0.70 16.13 -18.62
N SER A 550 0.13 15.10 -18.84
CA SER A 550 0.32 14.49 -20.16
C SER A 550 0.05 12.98 -20.09
N ILE A 551 -0.69 12.50 -21.06
CA ILE A 551 -1.12 11.11 -21.25
C ILE A 551 -0.42 10.57 -22.48
N LEU A 552 0.03 9.33 -22.43
CA LEU A 552 0.62 8.60 -23.56
C LEU A 552 -0.27 7.42 -23.92
N SER A 553 -0.48 7.21 -25.22
CA SER A 553 -1.19 6.04 -25.74
C SER A 553 -0.60 5.64 -27.10
N ASP A 554 -0.50 4.36 -27.38
CA ASP A 554 -0.14 3.81 -28.70
C ASP A 554 -1.37 3.62 -29.60
N ASP A 555 -2.57 3.81 -29.05
CA ASP A 555 -3.83 3.72 -29.80
C ASP A 555 -4.13 5.04 -30.52
N HIS A 556 -3.70 5.16 -31.77
CA HIS A 556 -3.93 6.37 -32.58
C HIS A 556 -5.38 6.51 -33.05
N GLU A 557 -6.12 5.40 -33.17
CA GLU A 557 -7.51 5.39 -33.65
C GLU A 557 -8.49 5.84 -32.56
N ARG A 558 -8.15 5.60 -31.28
CA ARG A 558 -9.03 5.98 -30.16
C ARG A 558 -9.17 7.48 -30.07
N PRO A 559 -10.40 8.00 -29.98
CA PRO A 559 -10.64 9.42 -29.68
C PRO A 559 -9.93 9.85 -28.40
N SER A 560 -9.19 10.96 -28.45
CA SER A 560 -8.44 11.46 -27.28
C SER A 560 -9.31 11.72 -26.06
N GLN A 561 -10.56 12.15 -26.26
CA GLN A 561 -11.57 12.31 -25.22
C GLN A 561 -11.78 11.01 -24.42
N GLN A 562 -11.86 9.85 -25.08
CA GLN A 562 -12.05 8.57 -24.41
C GLN A 562 -10.80 8.19 -23.59
N SER A 563 -9.60 8.43 -24.12
CA SER A 563 -8.36 8.20 -23.39
C SER A 563 -8.27 9.06 -22.13
N VAL A 564 -8.68 10.33 -22.22
CA VAL A 564 -8.77 11.26 -21.07
C VAL A 564 -9.78 10.73 -20.04
N GLN A 565 -10.97 10.34 -20.46
CA GLN A 565 -11.99 9.79 -19.57
C GLN A 565 -11.49 8.56 -18.84
N LEU A 566 -10.94 7.57 -19.55
CA LEU A 566 -10.47 6.31 -18.98
C LEU A 566 -9.42 6.55 -17.91
N ILE A 567 -8.38 7.34 -18.18
CA ILE A 567 -7.30 7.50 -17.22
C ILE A 567 -7.70 8.35 -16.01
N PHE A 568 -8.58 9.35 -16.18
CA PHE A 568 -9.11 10.13 -15.07
C PHE A 568 -10.15 9.37 -14.23
N GLN A 569 -10.79 8.34 -14.78
CA GLN A 569 -11.68 7.44 -14.05
C GLN A 569 -10.96 6.32 -13.31
N ARG A 570 -9.65 6.13 -13.48
CA ARG A 570 -8.86 5.06 -12.84
C ARG A 570 -8.96 5.04 -11.30
N TRP A 571 -9.31 6.18 -10.67
CA TRP A 571 -9.54 6.24 -9.22
C TRP A 571 -10.60 5.24 -8.70
N VAL A 572 -11.46 4.72 -9.58
CA VAL A 572 -12.44 3.67 -9.24
C VAL A 572 -11.73 2.44 -8.69
N GLN A 573 -10.60 2.07 -9.29
CA GLN A 573 -9.76 0.95 -8.85
C GLN A 573 -9.13 1.20 -7.48
N GLU A 574 -8.63 2.41 -7.22
CA GLU A 574 -8.05 2.77 -5.91
C GLU A 574 -9.10 2.71 -4.78
N ASN A 575 -10.33 3.09 -5.08
CA ASN A 575 -11.44 2.95 -4.13
C ASN A 575 -11.80 1.49 -3.90
N ASP A 576 -11.73 0.65 -4.93
CA ASP A 576 -12.01 -0.78 -4.79
C ASP A 576 -10.99 -1.49 -3.91
N PHE A 577 -9.71 -1.15 -3.96
CA PHE A 577 -8.71 -1.70 -3.04
C PHE A 577 -9.02 -1.40 -1.57
N LYS A 578 -9.46 -0.18 -1.25
CA LYS A 578 -9.88 0.18 0.11
C LYS A 578 -11.09 -0.63 0.54
N TYR A 579 -12.00 -0.87 -0.39
CA TYR A 579 -13.19 -1.67 -0.17
C TYR A 579 -12.84 -3.16 0.03
N LEU A 580 -12.01 -3.73 -0.84
CA LEU A 580 -11.53 -5.10 -0.76
C LEU A 580 -10.74 -5.37 0.54
N ASP A 581 -9.90 -4.43 0.97
CA ASP A 581 -9.18 -4.56 2.22
C ASP A 581 -10.13 -4.51 3.43
N LYS A 582 -10.99 -3.50 3.49
CA LYS A 582 -11.91 -3.28 4.60
C LYS A 582 -12.90 -4.43 4.79
N HIS A 583 -13.49 -4.95 3.70
CA HIS A 583 -14.62 -5.86 3.76
C HIS A 583 -14.29 -7.31 3.41
N PHE A 584 -13.21 -7.55 2.66
CA PHE A 584 -12.81 -8.87 2.16
C PHE A 584 -11.39 -9.28 2.58
N GLY A 585 -10.65 -8.40 3.28
CA GLY A 585 -9.35 -8.73 3.87
C GLY A 585 -8.30 -9.22 2.87
N ILE A 586 -8.12 -8.54 1.72
CA ILE A 586 -7.14 -8.93 0.68
C ILE A 586 -5.69 -8.88 1.19
N ASN A 587 -5.41 -8.10 2.25
CA ASN A 587 -4.09 -8.00 2.85
C ASN A 587 -3.75 -9.19 3.76
N GLN A 588 -4.71 -10.08 4.05
CA GLN A 588 -4.47 -11.22 4.92
C GLN A 588 -3.78 -12.36 4.16
N LEU A 589 -2.82 -13.00 4.85
CA LEU A 589 -2.19 -14.23 4.38
C LEU A 589 -3.05 -15.43 4.70
N THR A 590 -3.05 -16.40 3.77
CA THR A 590 -3.80 -17.65 3.91
C THR A 590 -2.87 -18.81 4.28
N SER A 591 -1.57 -18.71 3.97
CA SER A 591 -0.56 -19.73 4.27
C SER A 591 0.78 -19.06 4.60
N TYR A 592 1.52 -19.65 5.55
CA TYR A 592 2.89 -19.24 5.89
C TYR A 592 3.93 -20.24 5.36
N ARG A 593 3.55 -21.16 4.47
CA ARG A 593 4.47 -22.08 3.82
C ARG A 593 5.43 -21.30 2.94
N SER A 594 6.69 -21.74 2.97
CA SER A 594 7.74 -21.14 2.16
C SER A 594 8.74 -22.20 1.72
N THR A 595 9.41 -21.94 0.62
CA THR A 595 10.47 -22.81 0.06
C THR A 595 11.75 -21.98 -0.05
N PRO A 596 12.89 -22.43 0.52
CA PRO A 596 14.17 -21.76 0.31
C PRO A 596 14.54 -21.67 -1.17
N TYR A 597 15.09 -20.52 -1.60
CA TYR A 597 15.53 -20.36 -2.99
C TYR A 597 16.58 -21.38 -3.42
N ALA A 598 17.38 -21.90 -2.47
CA ALA A 598 18.30 -23.00 -2.73
C ALA A 598 17.64 -24.25 -3.32
N GLN A 599 16.41 -24.56 -2.89
CA GLN A 599 15.64 -25.70 -3.43
C GLN A 599 14.98 -25.39 -4.79
N LEU A 600 14.84 -24.13 -5.12
CA LEU A 600 14.17 -23.65 -6.34
C LEU A 600 15.16 -23.33 -7.47
N ARG A 601 16.46 -23.47 -7.25
CA ARG A 601 17.52 -23.07 -8.18
C ARG A 601 17.30 -23.60 -9.62
N ASN A 602 16.94 -24.87 -9.73
CA ASN A 602 16.75 -25.53 -11.03
C ASN A 602 15.37 -25.32 -11.66
N ALA A 603 14.44 -24.78 -10.88
CA ALA A 603 13.04 -24.56 -11.31
C ALA A 603 12.77 -23.11 -11.73
N LEU A 604 13.69 -22.19 -11.45
CA LEU A 604 13.56 -20.77 -11.75
C LEU A 604 14.56 -20.38 -12.83
N GLU A 605 14.10 -19.53 -13.76
CA GLU A 605 15.01 -18.87 -14.68
C GLU A 605 15.91 -17.89 -13.92
N ASP A 606 17.21 -18.09 -14.03
CA ASP A 606 18.18 -17.16 -13.49
C ASP A 606 18.39 -16.00 -14.46
N ARG A 607 18.62 -14.82 -13.89
CA ARG A 607 19.01 -13.65 -14.67
C ARG A 607 20.12 -12.89 -13.98
N GLN A 608 20.92 -12.22 -14.76
CA GLN A 608 21.92 -11.30 -14.26
C GLN A 608 21.23 -10.03 -13.76
N ILE A 609 21.53 -9.63 -12.53
CA ILE A 609 21.09 -8.37 -11.92
C ILE A 609 22.30 -7.50 -11.60
N ALA A 610 22.09 -6.20 -11.48
CA ALA A 610 23.12 -5.31 -10.99
C ALA A 610 23.57 -5.76 -9.58
N ASN A 611 24.86 -6.00 -9.41
CA ASN A 611 25.43 -6.44 -8.15
C ASN A 611 25.08 -5.43 -7.04
N PRO A 612 24.37 -5.84 -5.97
CA PRO A 612 24.03 -4.95 -4.86
C PRO A 612 25.24 -4.32 -4.21
N HIS A 613 26.34 -5.06 -4.10
CA HIS A 613 27.61 -4.58 -3.52
C HIS A 613 28.24 -3.51 -4.41
N TYR A 614 28.34 -3.75 -5.72
CA TYR A 614 28.81 -2.75 -6.70
C TYR A 614 27.94 -1.49 -6.67
N SER A 615 26.62 -1.65 -6.58
CA SER A 615 25.67 -0.53 -6.50
C SER A 615 25.83 0.27 -5.19
N ALA A 616 26.12 -0.39 -4.07
CA ALA A 616 26.41 0.27 -2.79
C ALA A 616 27.71 1.08 -2.85
N LEU A 617 28.78 0.51 -3.38
CA LEU A 617 30.05 1.17 -3.60
C LEU A 617 29.89 2.40 -4.52
N SER A 618 29.14 2.25 -5.62
CA SER A 618 28.86 3.37 -6.52
C SER A 618 28.11 4.52 -5.82
N LYS A 619 27.10 4.24 -5.02
CA LYS A 619 26.38 5.25 -4.23
C LYS A 619 27.28 5.93 -3.19
N GLN A 620 28.15 5.17 -2.55
CA GLN A 620 29.12 5.71 -1.59
C GLN A 620 30.13 6.64 -2.29
N GLY A 621 30.66 6.24 -3.45
CA GLY A 621 31.54 7.06 -4.26
C GLY A 621 30.89 8.38 -4.70
N VAL A 622 29.61 8.35 -5.11
CA VAL A 622 28.86 9.57 -5.46
C VAL A 622 28.72 10.50 -4.26
N LYS A 623 28.41 9.97 -3.07
CA LYS A 623 28.30 10.78 -1.84
C LYS A 623 29.62 11.44 -1.47
N LEU A 624 30.73 10.72 -1.55
CA LEU A 624 32.06 11.25 -1.25
C LEU A 624 32.49 12.32 -2.26
N ARG A 625 32.25 12.11 -3.55
CA ARG A 625 32.52 13.13 -4.58
C ARG A 625 31.68 14.40 -4.35
N ALA A 626 30.40 14.26 -3.99
CA ALA A 626 29.55 15.40 -3.64
C ALA A 626 30.08 16.15 -2.41
N LYS A 627 30.52 15.42 -1.37
CA LYS A 627 31.14 16.01 -0.17
C LYS A 627 32.46 16.74 -0.52
N LYS A 628 33.32 16.14 -1.35
CA LYS A 628 34.55 16.78 -1.85
C LYS A 628 34.25 18.06 -2.62
N ALA A 629 33.27 18.04 -3.53
CA ALA A 629 32.87 19.21 -4.31
C ALA A 629 32.36 20.34 -3.41
N SER A 630 31.60 20.03 -2.36
CA SER A 630 31.12 21.02 -1.38
C SER A 630 32.27 21.66 -0.58
N LEU A 631 33.27 20.86 -0.16
CA LEU A 631 34.44 21.36 0.54
C LEU A 631 35.32 22.22 -0.38
N LEU A 632 35.51 21.84 -1.62
CA LEU A 632 36.23 22.65 -2.60
C LEU A 632 35.57 24.00 -2.86
N LEU A 633 34.23 24.02 -2.98
CA LEU A 633 33.48 25.26 -3.15
C LEU A 633 33.59 26.17 -1.91
N ALA A 634 33.49 25.59 -0.72
CA ALA A 634 33.64 26.32 0.54
C ALA A 634 35.07 26.92 0.68
N ALA A 635 36.10 26.14 0.34
CA ALA A 635 37.47 26.58 0.32
C ALA A 635 37.70 27.71 -0.71
N HIS A 636 37.14 27.59 -1.91
CA HIS A 636 37.20 28.64 -2.95
C HIS A 636 36.52 29.94 -2.46
N ASN A 637 35.33 29.86 -1.91
CA ASN A 637 34.64 31.03 -1.37
C ASN A 637 35.40 31.67 -0.20
N ALA A 638 36.06 30.87 0.66
CA ALA A 638 36.88 31.36 1.74
C ALA A 638 38.14 32.05 1.22
N ALA A 639 38.77 31.53 0.17
CA ALA A 639 39.92 32.14 -0.48
C ALA A 639 39.57 33.50 -1.11
N GLN A 640 38.44 33.61 -1.80
CA GLN A 640 37.95 34.88 -2.35
C GLN A 640 37.73 35.94 -1.25
N ARG A 641 37.14 35.55 -0.11
CA ARG A 641 36.99 36.46 1.04
C ARG A 641 38.33 36.89 1.63
N GLU A 642 39.32 36.02 1.61
CA GLU A 642 40.66 36.37 2.10
C GLU A 642 41.35 37.35 1.18
N VAL A 643 41.22 37.23 -0.14
CA VAL A 643 41.75 38.23 -1.08
C VAL A 643 41.13 39.60 -0.84
N GLN A 644 39.80 39.69 -0.66
CA GLN A 644 39.10 40.94 -0.32
C GLN A 644 39.59 41.50 1.00
N ARG A 645 39.83 40.64 2.00
CA ARG A 645 40.36 41.07 3.32
C ARG A 645 41.77 41.59 3.24
N GLN A 646 42.65 40.94 2.49
CA GLN A 646 44.02 41.42 2.28
C GLN A 646 44.07 42.78 1.56
N GLN A 647 43.15 42.98 0.62
CA GLN A 647 43.00 44.24 -0.08
C GLN A 647 42.56 45.35 0.93
N ARG A 648 41.59 45.06 1.77
CA ARG A 648 41.13 46.00 2.82
C ARG A 648 42.22 46.30 3.86
N LEU A 649 43.02 45.30 4.24
CA LEU A 649 44.19 45.51 5.12
C LEU A 649 45.25 46.44 4.50
N LYS A 650 45.49 46.35 3.17
CA LYS A 650 46.37 47.26 2.47
C LYS A 650 45.80 48.68 2.47
N GLU A 651 44.52 48.85 2.17
CA GLU A 651 43.84 50.16 2.23
C GLU A 651 43.93 50.80 3.63
N LEU A 652 43.71 50.03 4.71
CA LEU A 652 43.83 50.48 6.09
C LEU A 652 45.29 50.83 6.46
N GLN A 653 46.28 50.14 5.87
CA GLN A 653 47.69 50.43 6.05
C GLN A 653 48.09 51.74 5.35
N GLU A 654 47.62 51.95 4.12
CA GLU A 654 47.86 53.17 3.34
C GLU A 654 47.19 54.41 3.98
N ALA A 655 45.93 54.25 4.45
CA ALA A 655 45.19 55.26 5.17
C ALA A 655 45.92 55.66 6.48
N SER A 656 46.43 54.67 7.23
CA SER A 656 47.25 54.95 8.45
C SER A 656 48.60 55.64 8.17
N ARG A 657 49.17 55.38 6.98
CA ARG A 657 50.45 56.02 6.57
C ARG A 657 50.25 57.47 6.13
N ASN A 658 49.15 57.79 5.49
CA ASN A 658 48.81 59.13 5.01
C ASN A 658 48.25 59.99 6.13
N GLN A 659 47.75 59.45 7.25
CA GLN A 659 47.30 60.19 8.44
C GLN A 659 48.44 60.55 9.42
N SER A 660 49.62 59.97 9.24
CA SER A 660 50.75 60.30 10.13
C SER A 660 51.35 61.75 9.92
N GLU A 661 50.86 62.55 8.95
CA GLU A 661 51.25 63.89 8.63
C GLU A 661 50.29 65.00 9.13
N SER A 662 49.12 64.63 9.74
CA SER A 662 48.18 65.61 10.31
C SER A 662 47.77 65.21 11.73
N THR A 663 47.71 66.19 12.62
CA THR A 663 47.41 66.03 14.05
C THR A 663 46.23 65.17 14.40
N PRO A 664 46.37 64.25 15.35
CA PRO A 664 45.36 63.14 15.51
C PRO A 664 44.34 63.49 16.58
N GLU A 665 43.09 63.20 16.28
CA GLU A 665 42.06 62.81 17.28
C GLU A 665 42.26 61.36 17.69
N ASN A 666 42.56 61.12 18.96
CA ASN A 666 42.95 59.80 19.53
C ASN A 666 41.89 58.63 19.31
N THR A 667 40.68 58.95 18.94
CA THR A 667 39.59 58.01 18.86
C THR A 667 39.57 57.21 17.51
N GLU A 668 39.82 57.88 16.39
CA GLU A 668 39.83 57.21 15.05
C GLU A 668 41.04 56.28 14.86
N GLN A 669 42.23 56.68 15.43
CA GLN A 669 43.43 55.84 15.43
C GLN A 669 43.24 54.56 16.26
N LEU A 670 42.46 54.60 17.35
CA LEU A 670 42.17 53.49 18.19
C LEU A 670 41.20 52.53 17.50
N GLU A 671 40.21 53.05 16.79
CA GLU A 671 39.25 52.20 15.99
C GLU A 671 39.93 51.52 14.79
N ALA A 672 40.71 52.20 14.02
CA ALA A 672 41.50 51.64 12.92
C ALA A 672 42.48 50.56 13.38
N SER A 673 43.11 50.75 14.57
CA SER A 673 43.96 49.71 15.15
C SER A 673 43.20 48.46 15.62
N LYS A 674 42.01 48.63 16.17
CA LYS A 674 41.12 47.53 16.54
C LYS A 674 40.61 46.74 15.29
N GLU A 675 40.23 47.48 14.25
CA GLU A 675 39.76 46.85 12.99
C GLU A 675 40.91 46.08 12.32
N ARG A 676 42.10 46.62 12.30
CA ARG A 676 43.28 45.92 11.77
C ARG A 676 43.59 44.63 12.54
N ARG A 677 43.50 44.66 13.87
CA ARG A 677 43.72 43.48 14.72
C ARG A 677 42.67 42.41 14.47
N LYS A 678 41.41 42.81 14.31
CA LYS A 678 40.28 41.92 13.99
C LYS A 678 40.49 41.23 12.63
N GLU A 679 40.92 41.95 11.62
CA GLU A 679 41.20 41.40 10.29
C GLU A 679 42.43 40.46 10.31
N GLN A 680 43.47 40.76 11.08
CA GLN A 680 44.63 39.86 11.24
C GLN A 680 44.25 38.53 11.95
N GLU A 681 43.41 38.60 12.99
CA GLU A 681 42.90 37.39 13.66
C GLU A 681 42.00 36.55 12.73
N SER A 682 41.20 37.21 11.92
CA SER A 682 40.34 36.54 10.91
C SER A 682 41.18 35.87 9.82
N SER A 683 42.29 36.48 9.37
CA SER A 683 43.22 35.86 8.43
C SER A 683 43.92 34.62 9.01
N LYS A 684 44.31 34.66 10.29
CA LYS A 684 44.86 33.47 10.97
C LYS A 684 43.86 32.32 11.03
N ARG A 685 42.59 32.61 11.34
CA ARG A 685 41.52 31.60 11.33
C ARG A 685 41.30 31.03 9.92
N HIS A 686 41.40 31.86 8.89
CA HIS A 686 41.31 31.39 7.50
C HIS A 686 42.42 30.39 7.14
N HIS A 687 43.68 30.68 7.53
CA HIS A 687 44.79 29.77 7.30
C HIS A 687 44.59 28.41 8.00
N GLN A 688 44.08 28.42 9.23
CA GLN A 688 43.76 27.20 9.98
C GLN A 688 42.61 26.43 9.31
N TYR A 689 41.57 27.13 8.88
CA TYR A 689 40.44 26.53 8.14
C TYR A 689 40.88 25.89 6.82
N ARG A 690 41.76 26.60 6.06
CA ARG A 690 42.29 26.08 4.80
C ARG A 690 43.09 24.81 5.01
N ALA A 691 43.99 24.75 5.95
CA ALA A 691 44.79 23.57 6.26
C ALA A 691 43.89 22.39 6.64
N LYS A 692 42.87 22.60 7.47
CA LYS A 692 41.90 21.59 7.86
C LYS A 692 41.04 21.12 6.69
N SER A 693 40.66 22.02 5.78
CA SER A 693 39.88 21.65 4.58
C SER A 693 40.74 20.87 3.59
N GLU A 694 42.01 21.21 3.41
CA GLU A 694 42.96 20.45 2.56
C GLU A 694 43.18 19.03 3.10
N GLU A 695 43.34 18.88 4.42
CA GLU A 695 43.43 17.56 5.07
C GLU A 695 42.14 16.71 4.87
N GLN A 696 40.97 17.32 5.05
CA GLN A 696 39.70 16.64 4.82
C GLN A 696 39.50 16.24 3.35
N ILE A 697 39.88 17.07 2.40
CA ILE A 697 39.82 16.77 0.97
C ILE A 697 40.76 15.60 0.64
N SER A 698 41.97 15.59 1.13
CA SER A 698 42.96 14.50 0.93
C SER A 698 42.43 13.17 1.51
N SER A 699 41.83 13.23 2.71
CA SER A 699 41.20 12.03 3.31
C SER A 699 40.07 11.50 2.45
N ILE A 700 39.19 12.35 1.92
CA ILE A 700 38.07 11.93 1.04
C ILE A 700 38.63 11.41 -0.30
N GLU A 701 39.70 11.96 -0.83
CA GLU A 701 40.35 11.44 -2.04
C GLU A 701 40.84 10.01 -1.84
N SER A 702 41.51 9.73 -0.73
CA SER A 702 41.96 8.38 -0.40
C SER A 702 40.77 7.41 -0.22
N GLU A 703 39.68 7.87 0.41
CA GLU A 703 38.46 7.04 0.52
C GLU A 703 37.83 6.75 -0.86
N ILE A 704 37.82 7.73 -1.78
CA ILE A 704 37.31 7.54 -3.14
C ILE A 704 38.17 6.53 -3.90
N GLU A 705 39.51 6.60 -3.78
CA GLU A 705 40.43 5.68 -4.42
C GLU A 705 40.23 4.24 -3.96
N VAL A 706 40.05 4.02 -2.66
CA VAL A 706 39.73 2.70 -2.10
C VAL A 706 38.41 2.17 -2.66
N ILE A 707 37.39 3.04 -2.81
CA ILE A 707 36.09 2.62 -3.37
C ILE A 707 36.22 2.28 -4.86
N GLU A 708 37.00 3.05 -5.64
CA GLU A 708 37.19 2.73 -7.05
C GLU A 708 37.93 1.40 -7.25
N GLN A 709 38.96 1.12 -6.44
CA GLN A 709 39.63 -0.19 -6.44
C GLN A 709 38.65 -1.31 -6.09
N ALA A 710 37.87 -1.15 -5.02
CA ALA A 710 36.85 -2.15 -4.65
C ALA A 710 35.80 -2.36 -5.76
N LYS A 711 35.48 -1.32 -6.52
CA LYS A 711 34.55 -1.44 -7.68
C LYS A 711 35.19 -2.18 -8.86
N GLU A 712 36.50 -2.02 -9.10
CA GLU A 712 37.20 -2.74 -10.14
C GLU A 712 37.29 -4.24 -9.84
N GLU A 713 37.42 -4.61 -8.58
CA GLU A 713 37.45 -5.99 -8.12
C GLU A 713 36.06 -6.63 -8.05
N THR A 714 35.01 -5.85 -8.04
CA THR A 714 33.63 -6.33 -7.89
C THR A 714 32.94 -6.48 -9.23
N GLU A 715 32.41 -7.64 -9.54
CA GLU A 715 31.58 -7.86 -10.72
C GLU A 715 30.38 -6.92 -10.76
N ARG A 716 30.09 -6.33 -11.93
CA ARG A 716 28.99 -5.38 -12.13
C ARG A 716 27.63 -6.05 -12.03
N THR A 717 27.56 -7.31 -12.44
CA THR A 717 26.34 -8.12 -12.42
C THR A 717 26.60 -9.44 -11.71
N VAL A 718 25.59 -9.96 -11.07
CA VAL A 718 25.61 -11.26 -10.37
C VAL A 718 24.35 -12.04 -10.68
N SER A 719 24.42 -13.35 -10.55
CA SER A 719 23.25 -14.21 -10.55
C SER A 719 22.29 -13.80 -9.46
N ARG A 720 21.04 -13.59 -9.86
CA ARG A 720 19.99 -13.21 -8.91
C ARG A 720 19.68 -14.33 -7.94
N ILE A 721 19.59 -15.57 -8.44
CA ILE A 721 19.28 -16.73 -7.62
C ILE A 721 20.38 -16.95 -6.58
N ASP A 722 21.65 -16.80 -6.95
CA ASP A 722 22.77 -16.94 -6.02
C ASP A 722 22.70 -15.89 -4.91
N THR A 723 22.44 -14.63 -5.25
CA THR A 723 22.24 -13.58 -4.25
C THR A 723 21.10 -13.90 -3.26
N LEU A 724 20.00 -14.46 -3.74
CA LEU A 724 18.87 -14.83 -2.88
C LEU A 724 19.19 -16.01 -1.96
N ILE A 725 20.03 -16.94 -2.44
CA ILE A 725 20.49 -18.10 -1.65
C ILE A 725 21.47 -17.63 -0.57
N GLU A 726 22.41 -16.77 -0.91
CA GLU A 726 23.39 -16.20 0.05
C GLU A 726 22.70 -15.40 1.16
N ASP A 727 21.66 -14.65 0.83
CA ASP A 727 20.86 -13.89 1.79
C ASP A 727 19.89 -14.78 2.61
N GLY A 728 19.85 -16.09 2.38
CA GLY A 728 18.96 -17.04 3.07
C GLY A 728 17.48 -16.76 2.80
N MET A 729 17.16 -16.18 1.66
CA MET A 729 15.79 -15.81 1.31
C MET A 729 14.92 -17.02 1.02
N VAL A 730 13.63 -16.88 1.31
CA VAL A 730 12.60 -17.88 1.01
C VAL A 730 11.55 -17.32 0.10
N ARG A 731 11.00 -18.15 -0.77
CA ARG A 731 9.83 -17.88 -1.58
C ARG A 731 8.59 -18.35 -0.85
N MET A 732 7.61 -17.46 -0.67
CA MET A 732 6.33 -17.84 -0.09
C MET A 732 5.53 -18.70 -1.06
N ASP A 733 4.85 -19.74 -0.53
CA ASP A 733 3.83 -20.48 -1.27
C ASP A 733 2.56 -19.62 -1.32
N LEU A 734 2.37 -18.93 -2.44
CA LEU A 734 1.26 -18.01 -2.68
C LEU A 734 0.05 -18.67 -3.32
N GLY A 735 0.07 -19.97 -3.65
CA GLY A 735 -1.02 -20.67 -4.29
C GLY A 735 -2.32 -20.60 -3.48
N ASN A 736 -2.25 -20.89 -2.18
CA ASN A 736 -3.41 -20.79 -1.28
C ASN A 736 -3.94 -19.35 -1.16
N LYS A 737 -3.04 -18.35 -1.15
CA LYS A 737 -3.44 -16.94 -1.16
C LYS A 737 -4.13 -16.57 -2.47
N THR A 738 -3.54 -16.98 -3.59
CA THR A 738 -4.11 -16.70 -4.93
C THR A 738 -5.52 -17.28 -5.05
N LEU A 739 -5.74 -18.54 -4.66
CA LEU A 739 -7.06 -19.14 -4.68
C LEU A 739 -8.05 -18.42 -3.76
N MET A 740 -7.65 -18.14 -2.52
CA MET A 740 -8.54 -17.45 -1.56
C MET A 740 -8.88 -16.04 -2.01
N ASP A 741 -7.91 -15.28 -2.50
CA ASP A 741 -8.15 -13.91 -2.97
C ASP A 741 -8.95 -13.90 -4.29
N THR A 742 -8.83 -14.92 -5.14
CA THR A 742 -9.74 -15.13 -6.26
C THR A 742 -11.19 -15.28 -5.78
N LEU A 743 -11.42 -16.06 -4.71
CA LEU A 743 -12.75 -16.17 -4.11
C LEU A 743 -13.23 -14.85 -3.47
N LYS A 744 -12.33 -14.07 -2.91
CA LYS A 744 -12.67 -12.74 -2.37
C LYS A 744 -13.09 -11.74 -3.45
N ILE A 745 -12.41 -11.71 -4.61
CA ILE A 745 -12.84 -10.86 -5.72
C ILE A 745 -14.17 -11.33 -6.30
N ILE A 746 -14.43 -12.64 -6.34
CA ILE A 746 -15.72 -13.20 -6.70
C ILE A 746 -16.80 -12.74 -5.71
N ALA A 747 -16.56 -12.91 -4.40
CA ALA A 747 -17.50 -12.49 -3.36
C ALA A 747 -17.80 -10.99 -3.44
N ARG A 748 -16.76 -10.16 -3.66
CA ARG A 748 -16.92 -8.72 -3.86
C ARG A 748 -17.81 -8.40 -5.06
N ASN A 749 -17.61 -9.10 -6.19
CA ASN A 749 -18.41 -8.86 -7.39
C ASN A 749 -19.85 -9.32 -7.21
N GLN A 750 -20.09 -10.48 -6.56
CA GLN A 750 -21.44 -10.93 -6.23
C GLN A 750 -22.15 -9.97 -5.27
N PHE A 751 -21.45 -9.51 -4.24
CA PHE A 751 -21.99 -8.53 -3.30
C PHE A 751 -22.36 -7.23 -4.03
N TYR A 752 -21.48 -6.70 -4.87
CA TYR A 752 -21.72 -5.47 -5.64
C TYR A 752 -22.91 -5.64 -6.60
N ARG A 753 -22.97 -6.75 -7.32
CA ARG A 753 -24.07 -7.07 -8.26
C ARG A 753 -25.42 -7.07 -7.55
N SER A 754 -25.47 -7.56 -6.33
CA SER A 754 -26.69 -7.61 -5.54
C SER A 754 -27.00 -6.28 -4.85
N LEU A 755 -25.98 -5.56 -4.40
CA LEU A 755 -26.09 -4.25 -3.75
C LEU A 755 -26.53 -3.14 -4.74
N HIS A 756 -26.07 -3.17 -5.99
CA HIS A 756 -26.28 -2.07 -6.95
C HIS A 756 -27.77 -1.76 -7.19
N PRO A 757 -28.68 -2.72 -7.45
CA PRO A 757 -30.10 -2.45 -7.59
C PRO A 757 -30.76 -1.89 -6.31
N PHE A 758 -30.25 -2.30 -5.14
CA PHE A 758 -30.67 -1.71 -3.86
C PHE A 758 -30.26 -0.24 -3.78
N GLN A 759 -29.02 0.05 -4.18
CA GLN A 759 -28.49 1.43 -4.19
C GLN A 759 -29.20 2.39 -5.15
N GLU A 760 -29.76 1.90 -6.23
CA GLU A 760 -30.57 2.70 -7.15
C GLU A 760 -31.85 3.25 -6.49
N ALA A 761 -32.45 2.45 -5.60
CA ALA A 761 -33.65 2.82 -4.84
C ALA A 761 -33.30 3.56 -3.53
N TYR A 762 -32.18 3.22 -2.89
CA TYR A 762 -31.72 3.80 -1.62
C TYR A 762 -30.64 4.84 -1.85
N ASN A 763 -31.00 6.11 -1.83
CA ASN A 763 -30.10 7.22 -2.19
C ASN A 763 -29.07 7.61 -1.13
N ASN A 764 -29.12 7.05 0.10
CA ASN A 764 -28.16 7.35 1.13
C ASN A 764 -26.93 6.44 1.00
N ARG A 765 -25.82 6.98 0.47
CA ARG A 765 -24.56 6.27 0.23
C ARG A 765 -23.65 6.18 1.46
N ARG A 766 -24.10 6.62 2.63
CA ARG A 766 -23.29 6.54 3.86
C ARG A 766 -23.39 5.19 4.54
N ASP A 767 -24.58 4.61 4.55
CA ASP A 767 -24.98 3.44 5.31
C ASP A 767 -25.61 2.33 4.46
N ASP A 768 -25.75 2.55 3.14
CA ASP A 768 -26.32 1.57 2.20
C ASP A 768 -25.64 0.21 2.29
N HIS A 769 -24.30 0.22 2.36
CA HIS A 769 -23.49 -0.98 2.48
C HIS A 769 -23.72 -1.68 3.83
N ASP A 770 -23.78 -0.95 4.92
CA ASP A 770 -23.94 -1.52 6.25
C ASP A 770 -25.34 -2.12 6.43
N HIS A 771 -26.39 -1.45 5.95
CA HIS A 771 -27.74 -2.01 5.91
C HIS A 771 -27.85 -3.25 5.04
N TYR A 772 -27.22 -3.22 3.86
CA TYR A 772 -27.24 -4.37 2.97
C TYR A 772 -26.45 -5.56 3.53
N ARG A 773 -25.34 -5.28 4.20
CA ARG A 773 -24.56 -6.30 4.88
C ARG A 773 -25.32 -6.94 6.03
N GLU A 774 -26.02 -6.15 6.83
CA GLU A 774 -26.90 -6.68 7.90
C GLU A 774 -27.97 -7.61 7.29
N LEU A 775 -28.60 -7.23 6.18
CA LEU A 775 -29.59 -8.07 5.48
C LEU A 775 -28.98 -9.39 4.96
N THR A 776 -27.79 -9.36 4.38
CA THR A 776 -27.14 -10.52 3.78
C THR A 776 -26.51 -11.47 4.81
N GLN A 777 -26.35 -11.05 6.05
CA GLN A 777 -25.77 -11.82 7.16
C GLN A 777 -26.80 -12.22 8.21
N CYS A 778 -28.05 -11.80 8.09
CA CYS A 778 -29.06 -12.02 9.12
C CYS A 778 -29.47 -13.50 9.25
N ASP A 779 -29.97 -13.79 10.44
CA ASP A 779 -30.64 -15.04 10.78
C ASP A 779 -32.10 -14.99 10.31
N GLY A 780 -32.79 -16.12 10.38
CA GLY A 780 -34.19 -16.15 10.01
C GLY A 780 -34.83 -17.50 10.10
N VAL A 781 -35.99 -17.66 9.48
CA VAL A 781 -36.75 -18.89 9.47
C VAL A 781 -36.91 -19.42 8.04
N LEU A 782 -36.62 -20.69 7.84
CA LEU A 782 -36.97 -21.46 6.64
C LEU A 782 -38.29 -22.17 6.90
N LYS A 783 -39.28 -21.96 6.01
CA LYS A 783 -40.60 -22.64 6.08
C LYS A 783 -40.89 -23.30 4.75
N TRP A 784 -41.14 -24.62 4.80
CA TRP A 784 -41.50 -25.38 3.64
C TRP A 784 -43.03 -25.33 3.41
N THR A 785 -43.47 -24.84 2.27
CA THR A 785 -44.88 -24.72 1.95
C THR A 785 -45.44 -25.95 1.19
N GLY A 786 -44.58 -26.88 0.76
CA GLY A 786 -44.88 -27.97 -0.13
C GLY A 786 -44.50 -27.66 -1.59
N GLU A 787 -44.40 -26.41 -1.98
CA GLU A 787 -44.01 -25.97 -3.33
C GLU A 787 -42.70 -25.19 -3.34
N GLU A 788 -42.50 -24.30 -2.34
CA GLU A 788 -41.31 -23.44 -2.21
C GLU A 788 -40.89 -23.31 -0.75
N ILE A 789 -39.66 -22.89 -0.54
CA ILE A 789 -39.14 -22.53 0.78
C ILE A 789 -39.31 -21.01 0.96
N GLU A 790 -40.18 -20.61 1.88
CA GLU A 790 -40.23 -19.23 2.37
C GLU A 790 -39.05 -18.97 3.29
N VAL A 791 -38.24 -17.98 2.95
CA VAL A 791 -37.06 -17.56 3.71
C VAL A 791 -37.37 -16.21 4.40
N HIS A 792 -37.73 -16.30 5.66
CA HIS A 792 -38.02 -15.11 6.49
C HIS A 792 -36.73 -14.50 7.01
N LEU A 793 -36.23 -13.46 6.36
CA LEU A 793 -35.04 -12.71 6.76
C LEU A 793 -35.36 -11.86 7.99
N MET A 794 -34.61 -12.02 9.08
CA MET A 794 -34.80 -11.32 10.35
C MET A 794 -33.56 -10.51 10.75
N PRO A 795 -33.32 -9.35 10.12
CA PRO A 795 -32.21 -8.46 10.49
C PRO A 795 -32.26 -8.11 11.99
N ARG A 796 -31.10 -7.84 12.58
CA ARG A 796 -30.99 -7.44 13.99
C ARG A 796 -31.51 -6.03 14.22
N VAL A 797 -31.49 -5.21 13.17
CA VAL A 797 -31.95 -3.82 13.21
C VAL A 797 -33.37 -3.74 12.65
N ASN A 798 -34.27 -3.05 13.37
CA ASN A 798 -35.58 -2.68 12.84
C ASN A 798 -35.42 -1.54 11.84
N TYR A 799 -35.65 -1.80 10.57
CA TYR A 799 -35.58 -0.79 9.53
C TYR A 799 -36.75 0.19 9.61
N GLU A 800 -36.48 1.45 9.34
CA GLU A 800 -37.54 2.44 9.13
C GLU A 800 -38.51 2.00 8.02
N PRO A 801 -39.79 2.36 8.08
CA PRO A 801 -40.79 1.89 7.10
C PRO A 801 -40.42 2.14 5.64
N LYS A 802 -39.77 3.27 5.34
CA LYS A 802 -39.29 3.60 3.99
C LYS A 802 -38.19 2.63 3.51
N LEU A 803 -37.20 2.39 4.34
CA LEU A 803 -36.10 1.46 4.02
C LEU A 803 -36.62 0.02 3.94
N ALA A 804 -37.48 -0.39 4.86
CA ALA A 804 -38.14 -1.69 4.82
C ALA A 804 -38.93 -1.89 3.51
N GLY A 805 -39.62 -0.85 3.01
CA GLY A 805 -40.30 -0.86 1.72
C GLY A 805 -39.33 -1.09 0.55
N ILE A 806 -38.19 -0.37 0.52
CA ILE A 806 -37.15 -0.54 -0.49
C ILE A 806 -36.56 -1.96 -0.47
N ILE A 807 -36.30 -2.52 0.74
CA ILE A 807 -35.79 -3.87 0.89
C ILE A 807 -36.81 -4.90 0.37
N LYS A 808 -38.09 -4.75 0.71
CA LYS A 808 -39.15 -5.65 0.21
C LYS A 808 -39.24 -5.64 -1.32
N GLU A 809 -39.16 -4.47 -1.93
CA GLU A 809 -39.15 -4.35 -3.40
C GLU A 809 -37.88 -5.01 -4.00
N HIS A 810 -36.71 -4.81 -3.38
CA HIS A 810 -35.48 -5.46 -3.79
C HIS A 810 -35.58 -6.99 -3.69
N LEU A 811 -36.10 -7.53 -2.59
CA LEU A 811 -36.32 -8.97 -2.43
C LEU A 811 -37.33 -9.52 -3.45
N ALA A 812 -38.37 -8.76 -3.78
CA ALA A 812 -39.33 -9.14 -4.83
C ALA A 812 -38.64 -9.26 -6.20
N ARG A 813 -37.75 -8.32 -6.53
CA ARG A 813 -36.92 -8.41 -7.76
C ARG A 813 -36.02 -9.64 -7.78
N LEU A 814 -35.38 -9.98 -6.63
CA LEU A 814 -34.58 -11.20 -6.51
C LEU A 814 -35.43 -12.45 -6.65
N ASN A 815 -36.62 -12.52 -6.03
CA ASN A 815 -37.55 -13.66 -6.15
C ASN A 815 -37.97 -13.87 -7.60
N ALA A 816 -38.18 -12.82 -8.38
CA ALA A 816 -38.53 -12.89 -9.81
C ALA A 816 -37.42 -13.56 -10.66
N THR A 817 -36.19 -13.67 -10.19
CA THR A 817 -35.10 -14.39 -10.88
C THR A 817 -35.21 -15.93 -10.76
N GLY A 818 -36.13 -16.46 -9.97
CA GLY A 818 -36.31 -17.87 -9.77
C GLY A 818 -35.23 -18.52 -8.92
N LEU A 819 -34.88 -17.91 -7.78
CA LEU A 819 -33.87 -18.44 -6.86
C LEU A 819 -34.20 -19.88 -6.43
N THR A 820 -33.19 -20.72 -6.33
CA THR A 820 -33.25 -22.07 -5.80
C THR A 820 -32.27 -22.29 -4.66
N LEU A 821 -32.59 -23.23 -3.77
CA LEU A 821 -31.70 -23.61 -2.67
C LEU A 821 -30.36 -24.15 -3.25
N PRO A 822 -29.19 -23.70 -2.77
CA PRO A 822 -27.89 -24.12 -3.27
C PRO A 822 -27.50 -25.56 -2.94
N ASP A 823 -28.34 -26.29 -2.22
CA ASP A 823 -28.13 -27.69 -1.83
C ASP A 823 -28.25 -28.71 -2.98
N GLY A 824 -28.52 -28.25 -4.20
CA GLY A 824 -28.73 -29.09 -5.37
C GLY A 824 -30.10 -29.81 -5.41
N SER A 825 -31.04 -29.47 -4.51
CA SER A 825 -32.41 -30.03 -4.53
C SER A 825 -33.28 -29.42 -5.61
N GLY A 826 -32.95 -28.22 -6.10
CA GLY A 826 -33.78 -27.48 -7.05
C GLY A 826 -35.02 -26.83 -6.42
N ARG A 827 -35.16 -26.87 -5.07
CA ARG A 827 -36.27 -26.26 -4.36
C ARG A 827 -36.26 -24.76 -4.54
N LYS A 828 -37.41 -24.20 -4.93
CA LYS A 828 -37.54 -22.73 -5.12
C LYS A 828 -37.47 -22.00 -3.79
N LEU A 829 -36.89 -20.81 -3.81
CA LEU A 829 -36.79 -19.91 -2.66
C LEU A 829 -37.68 -18.70 -2.88
N ARG A 830 -38.29 -18.24 -1.79
CA ARG A 830 -38.99 -16.98 -1.69
C ARG A 830 -38.48 -16.16 -0.50
N LEU A 831 -37.73 -15.12 -0.76
CA LEU A 831 -37.14 -14.24 0.27
C LEU A 831 -38.20 -13.24 0.75
N LEU A 832 -38.35 -13.14 2.08
CA LEU A 832 -39.33 -12.28 2.75
C LEU A 832 -38.64 -11.52 3.87
N LEU A 833 -38.89 -10.20 4.01
CA LEU A 833 -38.45 -9.41 5.16
C LEU A 833 -39.48 -9.55 6.29
N THR A 834 -39.03 -10.04 7.45
CA THR A 834 -39.90 -10.30 8.61
C THR A 834 -39.31 -9.66 9.89
N SER A 835 -40.11 -9.04 10.73
CA SER A 835 -39.65 -8.55 12.03
C SER A 835 -39.51 -9.74 13.02
N ARG A 836 -38.57 -9.62 13.96
CA ARG A 836 -38.37 -10.66 15.00
C ARG A 836 -39.58 -10.84 15.87
N GLU A 837 -40.38 -9.79 16.12
CA GLU A 837 -41.61 -9.82 16.91
C GLU A 837 -42.70 -10.67 16.28
N GLN A 838 -42.79 -10.67 14.95
CA GLN A 838 -43.78 -11.47 14.20
C GLN A 838 -43.50 -12.96 14.25
N VAL A 839 -42.24 -13.36 14.38
CA VAL A 839 -41.85 -14.78 14.42
C VAL A 839 -41.96 -15.38 15.81
N SER A 840 -41.70 -14.62 16.89
CA SER A 840 -41.85 -15.09 18.27
C SER A 840 -43.26 -15.53 18.60
N VAL A 841 -44.27 -15.03 17.88
CA VAL A 841 -45.67 -15.45 18.04
C VAL A 841 -45.98 -16.79 17.34
N GLN A 842 -45.23 -17.16 16.29
CA GLN A 842 -45.50 -18.41 15.51
C GLN A 842 -44.76 -19.66 16.01
N VAL A 843 -43.64 -19.47 16.74
CA VAL A 843 -42.80 -20.57 17.28
C VAL A 843 -43.27 -21.00 18.69
N ALA A 844 -44.13 -20.25 19.34
CA ALA A 844 -44.54 -20.47 20.76
C ALA A 844 -45.66 -21.46 20.99
N SER A 845 -46.12 -22.22 20.00
CA SER A 845 -47.14 -23.27 20.19
C SER A 845 -46.57 -24.65 19.88
N PRO A 846 -46.16 -25.44 20.90
CA PRO A 846 -45.98 -26.87 20.71
C PRO A 846 -47.31 -27.49 20.32
N PRO A 847 -47.35 -28.52 19.47
CA PRO A 847 -48.57 -29.25 19.19
C PRO A 847 -49.11 -29.81 20.50
N SER A 848 -50.36 -29.52 20.79
CA SER A 848 -51.10 -30.19 21.87
C SER A 848 -51.08 -31.67 21.58
N GLU A 849 -50.45 -32.45 22.47
CA GLU A 849 -50.67 -33.91 22.51
C GLU A 849 -52.16 -34.18 22.78
N GLU A 850 -52.88 -34.68 21.80
CA GLU A 850 -54.05 -35.51 21.94
C GLU A 850 -53.72 -36.96 21.57
#